data_a51dcaf09f0d70d43d4b69d0689d4ebe
#
_entry.id   a51dcaf09f0d70d43d4b69d0689d4ebe
#
_cell.length_a   1.000
_cell.length_b   1.000
_cell.length_c   1.000
_cell.angle_alpha   90.00
_cell.angle_beta   90.00
_cell.angle_gamma   90.00
#
_symmetry.space_group_name_H-M   'P 1'
#
loop_
_entity.id
_entity.type
_entity.pdbx_description
1 polymer ?
#
loop_
_entity_poly.entity_id
_entity_poly.type
_entity_poly.pdbx_seq_one_letter_code
_entity_poly.pdbx_strand_id
1 'polypeptide(L)'
;MKVYRTDEIRNVVLLGHGGSGKTSLVEAMAFVSGVTNRMGKISDHNTLSDFDKEEQKREFSIHTTLYPIEWEKAKINVLDTPGYFDFVGEVEEAVSAADAAVIVVSGKAGVEVGTEKAWELCDKYNLPRMVYVTEMDMDDASFRNVVEELTARYGKVIAPHFQPIRENEQLVGYVNVIKNAARRYTGIGQREECEIPDYCLPNLKIYRDTLLETVAETSEDLMERYFAGEEFSVEEIRSALRVNVMDGSIVPVGMGSNTMAQGVANLLSDIVRFFPSPDKRECVGFNRTTKAIYEANYDFAKAKTAYVFKTMVDPFIGKYSFVKVCSGVLKGEDVLYNTSTDAEEKPGKLYTMQGNKPVEVQELHAGDIGAIAKLSATRTGDTLATKNTQVVYPKTDHSVPYTYMKYVVKSKGDEDKVSQALAKIMAEDVTVKVVNDSENHQTLLYGMGEQHLEVIVSELANRYKVEVTLETPKVAFRETIRRTSDIDTKYKKQSGGHGQYGHVKMKFEPSGDLETPYIFEETVVGGAVPKNYFPAVEKGLQESVGKGPLAGYPVVGVKATLYDGSYHPVDSSEMAFKTATMQAFKKGIMEASPVLLEPIATLKVTVPDEYTGDVMGDLNKRRGRVLGMTPAQGGKQIIEADIPMTGVFGYCTVLRSMTGGRGTYEYEFARYEQAPSDVQEKEIAKRAAEE
;
A
#
# COMPACT_ATOMS: atom_id res chain seq x y z
N MET A 1 24.96 1.51 22.24
CA MET A 1 23.72 2.04 22.86
C MET A 1 23.45 1.22 24.11
N LYS A 2 23.01 1.86 25.21
CA LYS A 2 22.64 1.12 26.44
C LYS A 2 21.35 0.34 26.18
N VAL A 3 21.08 -0.65 27.04
CA VAL A 3 19.80 -1.35 27.07
C VAL A 3 18.78 -0.46 27.78
N TYR A 4 17.59 -0.31 27.18
CA TYR A 4 16.49 0.47 27.72
C TYR A 4 15.36 -0.45 28.16
N ARG A 5 14.72 -0.12 29.27
CA ARG A 5 13.55 -0.82 29.79
C ARG A 5 12.30 -0.35 29.05
N THR A 6 11.24 -1.13 29.08
CA THR A 6 9.97 -0.84 28.40
C THR A 6 9.42 0.55 28.69
N ASP A 7 9.50 1.01 29.96
CA ASP A 7 9.02 2.34 30.38
C ASP A 7 9.89 3.51 29.88
N GLU A 8 11.14 3.22 29.49
CA GLU A 8 12.09 4.19 28.95
C GLU A 8 12.02 4.31 27.41
N ILE A 9 11.16 3.54 26.71
CA ILE A 9 11.08 3.48 25.25
C ILE A 9 9.91 4.33 24.74
N ARG A 10 10.08 4.95 23.57
CA ARG A 10 9.04 5.61 22.79
C ARG A 10 9.18 5.20 21.32
N ASN A 11 8.18 4.55 20.74
CA ASN A 11 8.15 4.18 19.35
C ASN A 11 7.25 5.16 18.60
N VAL A 12 7.86 6.02 17.79
CA VAL A 12 7.19 7.18 17.19
C VAL A 12 7.30 7.13 15.68
N VAL A 13 6.17 7.15 14.99
CA VAL A 13 6.13 7.29 13.54
C VAL A 13 5.92 8.75 13.15
N LEU A 14 6.69 9.22 12.16
CA LEU A 14 6.47 10.51 11.53
C LEU A 14 5.55 10.33 10.32
N LEU A 15 4.39 10.95 10.37
CA LEU A 15 3.38 10.92 9.30
C LEU A 15 3.18 12.34 8.72
N GLY A 16 2.68 12.43 7.50
CA GLY A 16 2.39 13.72 6.86
C GLY A 16 2.61 13.70 5.36
N HIS A 17 2.26 14.79 4.70
CA HIS A 17 2.35 14.92 3.24
C HIS A 17 3.79 14.85 2.72
N GLY A 18 3.95 14.54 1.42
CA GLY A 18 5.25 14.67 0.74
C GLY A 18 5.75 16.12 0.77
N GLY A 19 6.98 16.33 1.21
CA GLY A 19 7.52 17.71 1.35
C GLY A 19 7.22 18.41 2.66
N SER A 20 6.44 17.85 3.59
CA SER A 20 6.16 18.47 4.91
C SER A 20 7.36 18.54 5.86
N GLY A 21 8.53 18.02 5.46
CA GLY A 21 9.77 18.14 6.23
C GLY A 21 10.04 17.01 7.23
N LYS A 22 9.44 15.81 7.08
CA LYS A 22 9.65 14.66 7.96
C LYS A 22 11.12 14.26 8.06
N THR A 23 11.76 13.98 6.94
CA THR A 23 13.19 13.60 6.87
C THR A 23 14.11 14.68 7.42
N SER A 24 13.85 15.95 7.09
CA SER A 24 14.58 17.08 7.67
C SER A 24 14.37 17.21 9.18
N LEU A 25 13.21 16.79 9.70
CA LEU A 25 12.95 16.73 11.13
C LEU A 25 13.80 15.66 11.81
N VAL A 26 13.94 14.46 11.21
CA VAL A 26 14.83 13.41 11.73
C VAL A 26 16.28 13.90 11.79
N GLU A 27 16.77 14.59 10.77
CA GLU A 27 18.10 15.21 10.76
C GLU A 27 18.29 16.17 11.93
N ALA A 28 17.30 17.07 12.13
CA ALA A 28 17.33 18.03 13.22
C ALA A 28 17.24 17.36 14.61
N MET A 29 16.41 16.31 14.76
CA MET A 29 16.31 15.53 16.00
C MET A 29 17.62 14.82 16.33
N ALA A 30 18.26 14.18 15.35
CA ALA A 30 19.55 13.51 15.51
C ALA A 30 20.69 14.49 15.83
N PHE A 31 20.65 15.67 15.25
CA PHE A 31 21.62 16.72 15.53
C PHE A 31 21.46 17.31 16.94
N VAL A 32 20.25 17.72 17.32
CA VAL A 32 19.96 18.31 18.63
C VAL A 32 20.23 17.34 19.79
N SER A 33 19.99 16.05 19.56
CA SER A 33 20.30 15.01 20.55
C SER A 33 21.78 14.64 20.63
N GLY A 34 22.63 15.16 19.73
CA GLY A 34 24.05 14.88 19.68
C GLY A 34 24.42 13.51 19.10
N VAL A 35 23.47 12.81 18.49
CA VAL A 35 23.74 11.53 17.76
C VAL A 35 24.59 11.81 16.53
N THR A 36 24.39 12.97 15.88
CA THR A 36 25.22 13.46 14.78
C THR A 36 25.80 14.82 15.10
N ASN A 37 26.94 15.14 14.46
CA ASN A 37 27.59 16.45 14.59
C ASN A 37 27.28 17.40 13.42
N ARG A 38 26.41 16.98 12.50
CA ARG A 38 25.94 17.77 11.35
C ARG A 38 24.52 17.39 11.01
N MET A 39 23.78 18.28 10.40
CA MET A 39 22.51 17.98 9.75
C MET A 39 22.75 17.72 8.27
N GLY A 40 22.21 16.64 7.75
CA GLY A 40 22.14 16.37 6.31
C GLY A 40 21.09 17.23 5.63
N LYS A 41 21.16 17.31 4.30
CA LYS A 41 20.17 17.97 3.45
C LYS A 41 19.76 17.05 2.32
N ILE A 42 18.50 17.08 1.94
CA ILE A 42 17.97 16.29 0.82
C ILE A 42 18.69 16.65 -0.47
N SER A 43 18.86 17.97 -0.74
CA SER A 43 19.59 18.48 -1.91
C SER A 43 21.06 18.05 -1.99
N ASP A 44 21.68 17.75 -0.85
CA ASP A 44 23.09 17.34 -0.77
C ASP A 44 23.22 15.80 -0.80
N HIS A 45 22.10 15.06 -0.89
CA HIS A 45 22.01 13.59 -0.90
C HIS A 45 22.76 12.91 0.26
N ASN A 46 22.69 13.52 1.45
CA ASN A 46 23.49 13.10 2.60
C ASN A 46 22.69 12.98 3.90
N THR A 47 21.37 12.82 3.79
CA THR A 47 20.48 12.58 4.93
C THR A 47 20.65 11.18 5.51
N LEU A 48 20.25 11.02 6.75
CA LEU A 48 20.32 9.76 7.51
C LEU A 48 19.26 8.75 7.06
N SER A 49 18.10 9.25 6.65
CA SER A 49 16.94 8.44 6.26
C SER A 49 16.98 8.06 4.79
N ASP A 50 17.21 9.03 3.89
CA ASP A 50 17.19 8.80 2.44
C ASP A 50 18.59 8.38 1.96
N PHE A 51 19.01 7.19 2.32
CA PHE A 51 20.33 6.66 1.94
C PHE A 51 20.30 5.80 0.68
N ASP A 52 19.13 5.40 0.20
CA ASP A 52 18.99 4.67 -1.05
C ASP A 52 19.24 5.59 -2.26
N LYS A 53 19.83 5.03 -3.32
CA LYS A 53 20.16 5.80 -4.53
C LYS A 53 18.92 6.30 -5.28
N GLU A 54 17.81 5.58 -5.20
CA GLU A 54 16.56 6.01 -5.82
C GLU A 54 15.93 7.16 -5.02
N GLU A 55 15.99 7.13 -3.69
CA GLU A 55 15.56 8.23 -2.83
C GLU A 55 16.40 9.49 -3.11
N GLN A 56 17.71 9.36 -3.13
CA GLN A 56 18.64 10.46 -3.44
C GLN A 56 18.40 11.06 -4.81
N LYS A 57 18.22 10.21 -5.84
CA LYS A 57 17.96 10.64 -7.22
C LYS A 57 16.64 11.37 -7.39
N ARG A 58 15.61 10.96 -6.62
CA ARG A 58 14.25 11.48 -6.70
C ARG A 58 13.98 12.59 -5.69
N GLU A 59 14.86 12.76 -4.71
CA GLU A 59 14.78 13.74 -3.61
C GLU A 59 13.51 13.56 -2.75
N PHE A 60 13.06 12.31 -2.58
CA PHE A 60 11.98 11.95 -1.66
C PHE A 60 12.16 10.53 -1.09
N SER A 61 11.62 10.30 0.10
CA SER A 61 11.67 9.02 0.80
C SER A 61 10.77 7.98 0.12
N ILE A 62 11.29 6.78 -0.07
CA ILE A 62 10.60 5.61 -0.62
C ILE A 62 10.37 4.58 0.48
N HIS A 63 11.39 4.36 1.33
CA HIS A 63 11.38 3.37 2.40
C HIS A 63 11.23 4.00 3.77
N THR A 64 10.60 3.25 4.68
CA THR A 64 10.58 3.63 6.10
C THR A 64 11.93 3.36 6.71
N THR A 65 12.50 4.38 7.37
CA THR A 65 13.78 4.31 8.05
C THR A 65 13.63 4.40 9.55
N LEU A 66 14.29 3.49 10.29
CA LEU A 66 14.36 3.50 11.74
C LEU A 66 15.59 4.29 12.19
N TYR A 67 15.38 5.27 13.09
CA TYR A 67 16.46 6.05 13.68
C TYR A 67 16.27 6.22 15.19
N PRO A 68 17.02 5.52 16.04
CA PRO A 68 16.92 5.63 17.50
C PRO A 68 17.66 6.87 18.02
N ILE A 69 16.99 7.62 18.88
CA ILE A 69 17.48 8.86 19.51
C ILE A 69 17.44 8.69 21.03
N GLU A 70 18.49 9.07 21.72
CA GLU A 70 18.54 9.10 23.18
C GLU A 70 18.23 10.52 23.67
N TRP A 71 17.18 10.68 24.48
CA TRP A 71 16.75 11.97 25.02
C TRP A 71 16.11 11.84 26.41
N GLU A 72 16.52 12.71 27.36
CA GLU A 72 15.96 12.77 28.74
C GLU A 72 15.82 11.37 29.38
N LYS A 73 16.82 10.49 29.27
CA LYS A 73 16.86 9.10 29.74
C LYS A 73 15.95 8.12 28.96
N ALA A 74 15.22 8.55 27.97
CA ALA A 74 14.43 7.70 27.10
C ALA A 74 15.16 7.38 25.78
N LYS A 75 14.79 6.26 25.19
CA LYS A 75 15.11 5.89 23.80
C LYS A 75 13.88 6.16 22.94
N ILE A 76 14.01 7.05 21.99
CA ILE A 76 12.97 7.36 21.00
C ILE A 76 13.33 6.64 19.72
N ASN A 77 12.60 5.59 19.34
CA ASN A 77 12.69 4.94 18.05
C ASN A 77 11.85 5.75 17.06
N VAL A 78 12.48 6.56 16.24
CA VAL A 78 11.82 7.37 15.21
C VAL A 78 11.72 6.53 13.93
N LEU A 79 10.50 6.38 13.42
CA LEU A 79 10.19 5.76 12.15
C LEU A 79 9.87 6.87 11.13
N ASP A 80 10.83 7.21 10.29
CA ASP A 80 10.65 8.18 9.20
C ASP A 80 9.96 7.50 8.03
N THR A 81 8.82 8.02 7.58
CA THR A 81 7.99 7.38 6.56
C THR A 81 7.91 8.19 5.27
N PRO A 82 7.71 7.52 4.12
CA PRO A 82 7.40 8.18 2.87
C PRO A 82 6.14 9.06 2.98
N GLY A 83 6.13 10.18 2.27
CA GLY A 83 4.96 11.06 2.18
C GLY A 83 4.12 10.87 0.93
N TYR A 84 4.61 10.14 -0.05
CA TYR A 84 3.90 9.82 -1.30
C TYR A 84 3.02 8.58 -1.15
N PHE A 85 1.80 8.65 -1.67
CA PHE A 85 0.78 7.61 -1.53
C PHE A 85 1.13 6.29 -2.23
N ASP A 86 2.06 6.34 -3.17
CA ASP A 86 2.57 5.17 -3.88
C ASP A 86 3.35 4.22 -2.95
N PHE A 87 3.83 4.73 -1.81
CA PHE A 87 4.61 3.96 -0.84
C PHE A 87 3.84 3.72 0.48
N VAL A 88 2.52 3.63 0.40
CA VAL A 88 1.65 3.47 1.58
C VAL A 88 1.96 2.17 2.35
N GLY A 89 2.41 1.11 1.70
CA GLY A 89 2.82 -0.14 2.35
C GLY A 89 3.91 0.08 3.41
N GLU A 90 4.89 0.90 3.09
CA GLU A 90 5.96 1.31 4.01
C GLU A 90 5.43 2.08 5.23
N VAL A 91 4.43 2.94 5.00
CA VAL A 91 3.77 3.68 6.08
C VAL A 91 2.98 2.75 6.99
N GLU A 92 2.25 1.79 6.42
CA GLU A 92 1.45 0.79 7.16
C GLU A 92 2.34 -0.12 8.03
N GLU A 93 3.51 -0.54 7.50
CA GLU A 93 4.52 -1.27 8.26
C GLU A 93 5.00 -0.46 9.47
N ALA A 94 5.37 0.80 9.28
CA ALA A 94 5.84 1.69 10.34
C ALA A 94 4.77 1.94 11.41
N VAL A 95 3.54 2.20 10.99
CA VAL A 95 2.40 2.43 11.89
C VAL A 95 2.12 1.20 12.76
N SER A 96 2.26 -0.01 12.19
CA SER A 96 2.06 -1.26 12.95
C SER A 96 3.07 -1.45 14.09
N ALA A 97 4.24 -0.85 13.98
CA ALA A 97 5.30 -0.92 14.99
C ALA A 97 5.30 0.27 15.96
N ALA A 98 4.64 1.36 15.62
CA ALA A 98 4.60 2.57 16.42
C ALA A 98 3.65 2.47 17.63
N ASP A 99 3.92 3.26 18.67
CA ASP A 99 3.04 3.43 19.82
C ASP A 99 2.37 4.81 19.82
N ALA A 100 2.92 5.75 19.05
CA ALA A 100 2.38 7.10 18.85
C ALA A 100 2.86 7.69 17.53
N ALA A 101 2.21 8.76 17.09
CA ALA A 101 2.50 9.44 15.83
C ALA A 101 2.77 10.94 16.03
N VAL A 102 3.75 11.49 15.30
CA VAL A 102 3.88 12.92 15.07
C VAL A 102 3.42 13.20 13.63
N ILE A 103 2.33 13.95 13.51
CA ILE A 103 1.84 14.41 12.20
C ILE A 103 2.57 15.70 11.87
N VAL A 104 3.39 15.65 10.84
CA VAL A 104 4.25 16.76 10.40
C VAL A 104 3.52 17.55 9.32
N VAL A 105 3.33 18.84 9.59
CA VAL A 105 2.58 19.77 8.72
C VAL A 105 3.49 20.94 8.35
N SER A 106 3.52 21.31 7.07
CA SER A 106 4.24 22.50 6.63
C SER A 106 3.54 23.78 7.10
N GLY A 107 4.28 24.67 7.73
CA GLY A 107 3.76 25.99 8.14
C GLY A 107 3.39 26.88 6.96
N LYS A 108 3.94 26.59 5.79
CA LYS A 108 3.66 27.27 4.53
C LYS A 108 2.48 26.67 3.78
N ALA A 109 2.46 25.35 3.60
CA ALA A 109 1.42 24.66 2.82
C ALA A 109 0.12 24.47 3.60
N GLY A 110 0.15 24.45 4.94
CA GLY A 110 -1.03 24.17 5.75
C GLY A 110 -1.42 22.70 5.79
N VAL A 111 -2.71 22.44 5.96
CA VAL A 111 -3.26 21.08 6.02
C VAL A 111 -3.43 20.49 4.62
N GLU A 112 -2.62 19.51 4.30
CA GLU A 112 -2.63 18.83 3.01
C GLU A 112 -3.27 17.42 3.11
N VAL A 113 -3.53 16.78 1.98
CA VAL A 113 -4.14 15.44 1.91
C VAL A 113 -3.34 14.40 2.70
N GLY A 114 -2.01 14.49 2.71
CA GLY A 114 -1.17 13.61 3.53
C GLY A 114 -1.39 13.79 5.03
N THR A 115 -1.75 14.99 5.48
CA THR A 115 -2.15 15.26 6.87
C THR A 115 -3.47 14.57 7.20
N GLU A 116 -4.45 14.65 6.28
CA GLU A 116 -5.75 14.00 6.43
C GLU A 116 -5.60 12.47 6.53
N LYS A 117 -4.82 11.88 5.63
CA LYS A 117 -4.54 10.43 5.64
C LYS A 117 -3.74 9.98 6.87
N ALA A 118 -2.80 10.81 7.32
CA ALA A 118 -2.08 10.57 8.57
C ALA A 118 -3.04 10.52 9.77
N TRP A 119 -4.01 11.42 9.79
CA TRP A 119 -5.04 11.44 10.82
C TRP A 119 -5.94 10.20 10.76
N GLU A 120 -6.44 9.83 9.57
CA GLU A 120 -7.22 8.61 9.34
C GLU A 120 -6.47 7.34 9.79
N LEU A 121 -5.17 7.26 9.52
CA LEU A 121 -4.32 6.14 9.99
C LEU A 121 -4.22 6.10 11.51
N CYS A 122 -4.03 7.26 12.15
CA CYS A 122 -4.01 7.33 13.61
C CYS A 122 -5.34 6.87 14.22
N ASP A 123 -6.47 7.22 13.60
CA ASP A 123 -7.79 6.76 14.03
C ASP A 123 -7.95 5.25 13.83
N LYS A 124 -7.59 4.73 12.64
CA LYS A 124 -7.65 3.29 12.31
C LYS A 124 -6.88 2.42 13.32
N TYR A 125 -5.69 2.87 13.73
CA TYR A 125 -4.79 2.13 14.63
C TYR A 125 -4.86 2.60 16.07
N ASN A 126 -5.79 3.49 16.41
CA ASN A 126 -5.93 4.10 17.73
C ASN A 126 -4.58 4.61 18.29
N LEU A 127 -3.83 5.36 17.46
CA LEU A 127 -2.54 5.90 17.83
C LEU A 127 -2.68 7.27 18.49
N PRO A 128 -2.13 7.44 19.71
CA PRO A 128 -1.86 8.75 20.28
C PRO A 128 -1.07 9.61 19.30
N ARG A 129 -1.41 10.88 19.20
CA ARG A 129 -0.80 11.77 18.21
C ARG A 129 -0.55 13.17 18.72
N MET A 130 0.42 13.84 18.10
CA MET A 130 0.61 15.30 18.17
C MET A 130 0.89 15.83 16.76
N VAL A 131 0.62 17.10 16.55
CA VAL A 131 0.98 17.81 15.32
C VAL A 131 2.25 18.62 15.56
N TYR A 132 3.16 18.59 14.58
CA TYR A 132 4.33 19.45 14.58
C TYR A 132 4.40 20.26 13.28
N VAL A 133 4.30 21.60 13.43
CA VAL A 133 4.33 22.54 12.31
C VAL A 133 5.78 22.90 12.01
N THR A 134 6.25 22.55 10.83
CA THR A 134 7.63 22.78 10.33
C THR A 134 7.73 24.09 9.55
N GLU A 135 8.91 24.38 9.04
CA GLU A 135 9.19 25.52 8.13
C GLU A 135 8.83 26.88 8.70
N MET A 136 8.83 27.02 10.03
CA MET A 136 8.49 28.29 10.67
C MET A 136 9.51 29.41 10.44
N ASP A 137 10.64 29.11 9.83
CA ASP A 137 11.66 30.04 9.35
C ASP A 137 11.38 30.62 7.95
N MET A 138 10.38 30.10 7.23
CA MET A 138 9.99 30.58 5.90
C MET A 138 9.10 31.83 6.05
N ASP A 139 9.26 32.78 5.11
CA ASP A 139 8.59 34.09 5.17
C ASP A 139 7.05 33.99 5.18
N ASP A 140 6.51 33.10 4.39
CA ASP A 140 5.08 32.86 4.20
C ASP A 140 4.49 31.79 5.15
N ALA A 141 5.25 31.25 6.09
CA ALA A 141 4.76 30.29 7.08
C ALA A 141 3.87 30.96 8.13
N SER A 142 2.72 30.37 8.44
CA SER A 142 1.76 30.86 9.42
C SER A 142 1.27 29.76 10.35
N PHE A 143 1.80 29.72 11.57
CA PHE A 143 1.32 28.81 12.61
C PHE A 143 -0.16 28.99 12.91
N ARG A 144 -0.61 30.25 12.95
CA ARG A 144 -2.01 30.58 13.22
C ARG A 144 -2.96 29.95 12.18
N ASN A 145 -2.65 30.15 10.89
CA ASN A 145 -3.49 29.57 9.81
C ASN A 145 -3.57 28.06 9.90
N VAL A 146 -2.43 27.39 10.15
CA VAL A 146 -2.41 25.93 10.32
C VAL A 146 -3.28 25.49 11.49
N VAL A 147 -3.21 26.18 12.64
CA VAL A 147 -4.05 25.88 13.80
C VAL A 147 -5.53 26.11 13.50
N GLU A 148 -5.88 27.20 12.80
CA GLU A 148 -7.26 27.49 12.38
C GLU A 148 -7.79 26.40 11.43
N GLU A 149 -7.00 25.97 10.45
CA GLU A 149 -7.36 24.87 9.52
C GLU A 149 -7.56 23.53 10.24
N LEU A 150 -6.63 23.17 11.15
CA LEU A 150 -6.73 21.97 11.96
C LEU A 150 -7.98 22.01 12.85
N THR A 151 -8.24 23.16 13.50
CA THR A 151 -9.41 23.33 14.39
C THR A 151 -10.72 23.29 13.61
N ALA A 152 -10.77 23.91 12.43
CA ALA A 152 -11.94 23.85 11.55
C ALA A 152 -12.27 22.40 11.12
N ARG A 153 -11.26 21.57 10.95
CA ARG A 153 -11.42 20.19 10.46
C ARG A 153 -11.62 19.16 11.57
N TYR A 154 -10.87 19.29 12.66
CA TYR A 154 -10.83 18.29 13.74
C TYR A 154 -11.44 18.77 15.06
N GLY A 155 -11.81 20.03 15.14
CA GLY A 155 -12.53 20.57 16.28
C GLY A 155 -11.66 20.90 17.49
N LYS A 156 -12.28 20.85 18.66
CA LYS A 156 -11.70 21.27 19.95
C LYS A 156 -10.53 20.42 20.46
N VAL A 157 -10.28 19.24 19.86
CA VAL A 157 -9.16 18.40 20.27
C VAL A 157 -7.79 19.03 19.97
N ILE A 158 -7.76 20.05 19.10
CA ILE A 158 -6.54 20.75 18.70
C ILE A 158 -6.10 21.71 19.82
N ALA A 159 -4.96 21.44 20.42
CA ALA A 159 -4.44 22.16 21.56
C ALA A 159 -3.02 22.73 21.31
N PRO A 160 -2.90 23.93 20.75
CA PRO A 160 -1.60 24.60 20.60
C PRO A 160 -0.97 24.84 21.95
N HIS A 161 0.24 24.31 22.19
CA HIS A 161 0.96 24.45 23.45
C HIS A 161 2.26 25.25 23.29
N PHE A 162 2.56 25.70 22.07
CA PHE A 162 3.57 26.67 21.72
C PHE A 162 2.99 27.72 20.76
N GLN A 163 3.53 28.94 20.82
CA GLN A 163 3.24 29.99 19.86
C GLN A 163 4.56 30.58 19.38
N PRO A 164 4.78 30.76 18.06
CA PRO A 164 6.01 31.36 17.55
C PRO A 164 6.14 32.85 17.93
N ILE A 165 7.36 33.26 18.24
CA ILE A 165 7.76 34.67 18.27
C ILE A 165 8.51 34.94 16.98
N ARG A 166 7.99 35.86 16.15
CA ARG A 166 8.59 36.23 14.87
C ARG A 166 8.92 37.69 14.83
N GLU A 167 10.13 38.03 14.40
CA GLU A 167 10.58 39.39 14.17
C GLU A 167 11.14 39.48 12.75
N ASN A 168 10.70 40.45 11.98
CA ASN A 168 11.07 40.60 10.57
C ASN A 168 10.88 39.30 9.77
N GLU A 169 9.74 38.62 9.97
CA GLU A 169 9.36 37.36 9.34
C GLU A 169 10.23 36.14 9.72
N GLN A 170 11.22 36.33 10.59
CA GLN A 170 12.06 35.23 11.07
C GLN A 170 11.58 34.67 12.41
N LEU A 171 11.69 33.36 12.60
CA LEU A 171 11.41 32.69 13.87
C LEU A 171 12.56 33.02 14.85
N VAL A 172 12.28 33.82 15.88
CA VAL A 172 13.30 34.23 16.88
C VAL A 172 13.07 33.59 18.25
N GLY A 173 11.91 32.99 18.50
CA GLY A 173 11.60 32.39 19.79
C GLY A 173 10.22 31.77 19.83
N TYR A 174 9.77 31.47 21.03
CA TYR A 174 8.44 30.91 21.26
C TYR A 174 7.87 31.29 22.62
N VAL A 175 6.54 31.35 22.70
CA VAL A 175 5.81 31.37 23.96
C VAL A 175 5.35 29.93 24.27
N ASN A 176 5.66 29.46 25.48
CA ASN A 176 5.13 28.21 26.00
C ASN A 176 3.78 28.49 26.68
N VAL A 177 2.70 28.01 26.08
CA VAL A 177 1.32 28.25 26.53
C VAL A 177 1.05 27.58 27.89
N ILE A 178 1.62 26.41 28.13
CA ILE A 178 1.46 25.67 29.42
C ILE A 178 2.09 26.47 30.56
N LYS A 179 3.29 26.99 30.34
CA LYS A 179 4.06 27.73 31.36
C LYS A 179 3.73 29.22 31.42
N ASN A 180 3.03 29.74 30.42
CA ASN A 180 2.81 31.16 30.22
C ASN A 180 4.11 31.98 30.28
N ALA A 181 5.12 31.52 29.53
CA ALA A 181 6.48 32.09 29.55
C ALA A 181 7.09 32.04 28.14
N ALA A 182 7.85 33.08 27.81
CA ALA A 182 8.51 33.21 26.51
C ALA A 182 10.00 32.88 26.57
N ARG A 183 10.53 32.38 25.47
CA ARG A 183 11.96 32.15 25.29
C ARG A 183 12.40 32.52 23.89
N ARG A 184 13.60 33.14 23.84
CA ARG A 184 14.28 33.50 22.59
C ARG A 184 15.40 32.51 22.29
N TYR A 185 15.57 32.12 21.03
CA TYR A 185 16.68 31.33 20.58
C TYR A 185 17.97 32.16 20.53
N THR A 186 19.04 31.64 21.15
CA THR A 186 20.36 32.26 21.19
C THR A 186 21.39 31.47 20.38
N GLY A 187 21.02 30.32 19.90
CA GLY A 187 21.83 29.43 19.09
C GLY A 187 21.13 28.07 18.87
N ILE A 188 21.80 27.15 18.22
CA ILE A 188 21.28 25.80 17.96
C ILE A 188 21.06 25.08 19.30
N GLY A 189 19.82 24.74 19.60
CA GLY A 189 19.41 24.10 20.86
C GLY A 189 19.52 24.99 22.10
N GLN A 190 19.98 26.25 21.97
CA GLN A 190 20.14 27.20 23.05
C GLN A 190 19.01 28.20 23.08
N ARG A 191 18.59 28.60 24.29
CA ARG A 191 17.47 29.52 24.51
C ARG A 191 17.59 30.20 25.84
N GLU A 192 17.13 31.43 25.90
CA GLU A 192 17.05 32.25 27.14
C GLU A 192 15.64 32.74 27.37
N GLU A 193 15.30 33.08 28.61
CA GLU A 193 14.00 33.63 28.95
C GLU A 193 13.90 35.06 28.45
N CYS A 194 12.73 35.45 27.98
CA CYS A 194 12.45 36.83 27.54
C CYS A 194 11.00 37.22 27.91
N GLU A 195 10.68 38.48 27.79
CA GLU A 195 9.32 38.99 27.96
C GLU A 195 8.44 38.50 26.79
N ILE A 196 7.15 38.29 27.10
CA ILE A 196 6.16 37.92 26.07
C ILE A 196 5.86 39.16 25.24
N PRO A 197 6.10 39.17 23.92
CA PRO A 197 5.77 40.30 23.09
C PRO A 197 4.27 40.63 23.09
N ASP A 198 3.90 41.90 23.13
CA ASP A 198 2.50 42.35 23.19
C ASP A 198 1.64 41.78 22.06
N TYR A 199 2.20 41.65 20.86
CA TYR A 199 1.48 41.10 19.70
C TYR A 199 1.17 39.56 19.83
N CYS A 200 1.84 38.87 20.76
CA CYS A 200 1.55 37.47 21.06
C CYS A 200 0.35 37.31 22.00
N LEU A 201 0.06 38.29 22.85
CA LEU A 201 -0.92 38.20 23.93
C LEU A 201 -2.34 37.81 23.48
N PRO A 202 -2.90 38.31 22.36
CA PRO A 202 -4.25 37.94 21.93
C PRO A 202 -4.37 36.46 21.60
N ASN A 203 -3.44 35.90 20.80
CA ASN A 203 -3.44 34.49 20.45
C ASN A 203 -3.07 33.60 21.63
N LEU A 204 -2.11 34.01 22.46
CA LEU A 204 -1.75 33.33 23.70
C LEU A 204 -2.96 33.10 24.61
N LYS A 205 -3.78 34.15 24.76
CA LYS A 205 -5.02 34.05 25.54
C LYS A 205 -5.95 32.96 24.96
N ILE A 206 -6.21 33.01 23.65
CA ILE A 206 -7.07 32.04 22.98
C ILE A 206 -6.53 30.61 23.18
N TYR A 207 -5.25 30.38 22.91
CA TYR A 207 -4.63 29.06 23.03
C TYR A 207 -4.64 28.56 24.47
N ARG A 208 -4.38 29.46 25.44
CA ARG A 208 -4.39 29.11 26.85
C ARG A 208 -5.81 28.81 27.34
N ASP A 209 -6.80 29.60 26.98
CA ASP A 209 -8.19 29.38 27.35
C ASP A 209 -8.67 28.02 26.78
N THR A 210 -8.39 27.71 25.51
CA THR A 210 -8.71 26.42 24.89
C THR A 210 -8.01 25.26 25.60
N LEU A 211 -6.72 25.38 25.89
CA LEU A 211 -5.97 24.37 26.60
C LEU A 211 -6.53 24.09 27.99
N LEU A 212 -6.84 25.16 28.78
CA LEU A 212 -7.36 25.03 30.14
C LEU A 212 -8.79 24.46 30.15
N GLU A 213 -9.63 24.86 29.20
CA GLU A 213 -10.97 24.27 29.01
C GLU A 213 -10.87 22.76 28.76
N THR A 214 -10.01 22.35 27.82
CA THR A 214 -9.79 20.95 27.51
C THR A 214 -9.21 20.17 28.71
N VAL A 215 -8.28 20.76 29.46
CA VAL A 215 -7.75 20.18 30.69
C VAL A 215 -8.84 20.05 31.76
N ALA A 216 -9.71 21.03 31.89
CA ALA A 216 -10.82 20.98 32.85
C ALA A 216 -11.81 19.84 32.56
N GLU A 217 -12.06 19.54 31.29
CA GLU A 217 -12.95 18.45 30.86
C GLU A 217 -12.45 17.06 31.28
N THR A 218 -11.19 16.92 31.75
CA THR A 218 -10.58 15.62 32.07
C THR A 218 -11.01 15.03 33.41
N SER A 219 -11.53 15.86 34.35
CA SER A 219 -12.06 15.39 35.61
C SER A 219 -13.07 16.39 36.21
N GLU A 220 -14.01 15.87 37.01
CA GLU A 220 -14.99 16.71 37.70
C GLU A 220 -14.31 17.75 38.62
N ASP A 221 -13.26 17.37 39.35
CA ASP A 221 -12.50 18.27 40.23
C ASP A 221 -11.85 19.44 39.46
N LEU A 222 -11.22 19.14 38.32
CA LEU A 222 -10.62 20.18 37.48
C LEU A 222 -11.68 21.07 36.84
N MET A 223 -12.83 20.53 36.51
CA MET A 223 -13.96 21.29 35.95
C MET A 223 -14.56 22.23 36.97
N GLU A 224 -14.79 21.81 38.22
CA GLU A 224 -15.28 22.66 39.32
C GLU A 224 -14.32 23.79 39.58
N ARG A 225 -13.04 23.51 39.67
CA ARG A 225 -11.98 24.54 39.89
C ARG A 225 -11.85 25.53 38.74
N TYR A 226 -12.01 25.04 37.51
CA TYR A 226 -12.02 25.94 36.33
C TYR A 226 -13.18 26.92 36.37
N PHE A 227 -14.38 26.50 36.70
CA PHE A 227 -15.54 27.38 36.86
C PHE A 227 -15.43 28.28 38.07
N ALA A 228 -14.70 27.87 39.12
CA ALA A 228 -14.37 28.73 40.25
C ALA A 228 -13.30 29.79 39.93
N GLY A 229 -12.67 29.72 38.74
CA GLY A 229 -11.61 30.62 38.32
C GLY A 229 -10.25 30.33 38.98
N GLU A 230 -10.05 29.10 39.46
CA GLU A 230 -8.77 28.70 40.05
C GLU A 230 -7.74 28.38 38.96
N GLU A 231 -6.49 28.77 39.18
CA GLU A 231 -5.40 28.46 38.27
C GLU A 231 -4.93 27.02 38.43
N PHE A 232 -4.66 26.34 37.30
CA PHE A 232 -4.00 25.04 37.32
C PHE A 232 -2.49 25.15 37.34
N SER A 233 -1.84 24.31 38.12
CA SER A 233 -0.39 24.19 38.11
C SER A 233 0.10 23.59 36.79
N VAL A 234 1.34 23.87 36.42
CA VAL A 234 1.98 23.30 35.22
C VAL A 234 1.97 21.77 35.25
N GLU A 235 2.07 21.15 36.41
CA GLU A 235 2.11 19.69 36.54
C GLU A 235 0.70 19.05 36.37
N GLU A 236 -0.34 19.73 36.87
CA GLU A 236 -1.73 19.30 36.59
C GLU A 236 -2.05 19.38 35.11
N ILE A 237 -1.70 20.45 34.43
CA ILE A 237 -1.87 20.59 32.97
C ILE A 237 -1.13 19.47 32.25
N ARG A 238 0.13 19.19 32.61
CA ARG A 238 0.91 18.12 31.97
C ARG A 238 0.36 16.73 32.23
N SER A 239 -0.13 16.47 33.44
CA SER A 239 -0.73 15.18 33.79
C SER A 239 -2.02 14.95 33.01
N ALA A 240 -2.87 15.96 32.88
CA ALA A 240 -4.07 15.92 32.05
C ALA A 240 -3.72 15.72 30.57
N LEU A 241 -2.75 16.44 30.02
CA LEU A 241 -2.28 16.26 28.65
C LEU A 241 -1.80 14.84 28.40
N ARG A 242 -1.02 14.24 29.33
CA ARG A 242 -0.53 12.86 29.17
C ARG A 242 -1.65 11.85 29.06
N VAL A 243 -2.71 11.98 29.86
CA VAL A 243 -3.87 11.09 29.82
C VAL A 243 -4.66 11.28 28.51
N ASN A 244 -4.95 12.52 28.16
CA ASN A 244 -5.83 12.84 27.04
C ASN A 244 -5.16 12.74 25.65
N VAL A 245 -3.83 12.78 25.59
CA VAL A 245 -3.09 12.46 24.36
C VAL A 245 -3.17 10.95 24.09
N MET A 246 -3.20 10.09 25.15
CA MET A 246 -3.29 8.65 25.00
C MET A 246 -4.63 8.20 24.40
N ASP A 247 -5.72 8.83 24.74
CA ASP A 247 -7.07 8.49 24.24
C ASP A 247 -7.49 9.33 23.01
N GLY A 248 -6.65 10.28 22.61
CA GLY A 248 -6.88 11.13 21.44
C GLY A 248 -7.84 12.29 21.67
N SER A 249 -8.29 12.53 22.91
CA SER A 249 -9.18 13.65 23.24
C SER A 249 -8.45 15.00 23.22
N ILE A 250 -7.13 15.00 23.31
CA ILE A 250 -6.27 16.18 23.09
C ILE A 250 -5.18 15.84 22.07
N VAL A 251 -4.99 16.73 21.09
CA VAL A 251 -3.90 16.66 20.12
C VAL A 251 -3.04 17.94 20.27
N PRO A 252 -1.90 17.83 20.96
CA PRO A 252 -1.00 18.98 21.12
C PRO A 252 -0.44 19.44 19.78
N VAL A 253 -0.33 20.75 19.57
CA VAL A 253 0.29 21.33 18.38
C VAL A 253 1.55 22.07 18.79
N GLY A 254 2.71 21.55 18.36
CA GLY A 254 4.02 22.18 18.47
C GLY A 254 4.47 22.79 17.16
N MET A 255 5.62 23.45 17.17
CA MET A 255 6.17 24.07 15.97
C MET A 255 7.68 24.27 16.04
N GLY A 256 8.30 24.45 14.88
CA GLY A 256 9.71 24.80 14.79
C GLY A 256 10.24 24.95 13.37
N SER A 257 11.54 25.13 13.30
CA SER A 257 12.31 25.11 12.06
C SER A 257 13.29 23.94 12.09
N ASN A 258 13.16 23.05 11.13
CA ASN A 258 14.07 21.90 11.00
C ASN A 258 15.46 22.38 10.56
N THR A 259 15.53 23.32 9.61
CA THR A 259 16.77 23.84 9.02
C THR A 259 17.62 24.60 10.04
N MET A 260 16.95 25.29 10.99
CA MET A 260 17.60 26.02 12.08
C MET A 260 17.71 25.19 13.36
N ALA A 261 17.19 23.96 13.37
CA ALA A 261 17.08 23.09 14.54
C ALA A 261 16.38 23.77 15.75
N GLN A 262 15.46 24.69 15.47
CA GLN A 262 14.69 25.46 16.47
C GLN A 262 13.36 24.76 16.76
N GLY A 263 12.96 24.67 18.04
CA GLY A 263 11.74 23.96 18.47
C GLY A 263 11.91 22.45 18.64
N VAL A 264 12.90 21.82 18.00
CA VAL A 264 13.10 20.37 17.96
C VAL A 264 13.39 19.77 19.34
N ALA A 265 14.16 20.45 20.19
CA ALA A 265 14.38 20.02 21.57
C ALA A 265 13.10 20.01 22.42
N ASN A 266 12.15 20.92 22.11
CA ASN A 266 10.83 20.91 22.75
C ASN A 266 10.04 19.67 22.29
N LEU A 267 10.02 19.38 20.98
CA LEU A 267 9.35 18.21 20.43
C LEU A 267 9.88 16.91 21.05
N LEU A 268 11.21 16.74 21.14
CA LEU A 268 11.82 15.55 21.76
C LEU A 268 11.38 15.40 23.22
N SER A 269 11.36 16.51 23.98
CA SER A 269 10.88 16.53 25.36
C SER A 269 9.38 16.23 25.48
N ASP A 270 8.57 16.72 24.56
CA ASP A 270 7.11 16.50 24.54
C ASP A 270 6.79 15.04 24.16
N ILE A 271 7.54 14.43 23.26
CA ILE A 271 7.47 12.99 22.97
C ILE A 271 7.69 12.16 24.25
N VAL A 272 8.73 12.47 25.01
CA VAL A 272 9.02 11.75 26.26
C VAL A 272 7.94 11.95 27.31
N ARG A 273 7.35 13.15 27.39
CA ARG A 273 6.37 13.54 28.42
C ARG A 273 4.95 13.11 28.14
N PHE A 274 4.52 13.22 26.88
CA PHE A 274 3.11 13.04 26.52
C PHE A 274 2.81 11.70 25.84
N PHE A 275 3.76 11.13 25.11
CA PHE A 275 3.53 9.85 24.46
C PHE A 275 3.69 8.68 25.41
N PRO A 276 2.89 7.61 25.22
CA PRO A 276 3.00 6.41 26.02
C PRO A 276 4.32 5.68 25.79
N SER A 277 4.80 5.03 26.83
CA SER A 277 5.73 3.91 26.69
C SER A 277 4.95 2.66 26.26
N PRO A 278 5.63 1.64 25.67
CA PRO A 278 4.94 0.44 25.19
C PRO A 278 4.08 -0.27 26.23
N ASP A 279 4.50 -0.28 27.52
CA ASP A 279 3.74 -0.90 28.62
C ASP A 279 2.37 -0.24 28.90
N LYS A 280 2.09 0.91 28.29
CA LYS A 280 0.79 1.58 28.33
C LYS A 280 -0.08 1.27 27.10
N ARG A 281 0.41 0.42 26.23
CA ARG A 281 -0.29 -0.02 25.02
C ARG A 281 -0.64 -1.49 25.14
N GLU A 282 -1.76 -1.88 24.56
CA GLU A 282 -2.12 -3.29 24.46
C GLU A 282 -1.35 -3.98 23.35
N CYS A 283 -0.92 -5.20 23.62
CA CYS A 283 -0.34 -6.10 22.63
C CYS A 283 -0.94 -7.49 22.82
N VAL A 284 -1.85 -7.85 21.95
CA VAL A 284 -2.67 -9.05 22.06
C VAL A 284 -2.44 -9.96 20.85
N GLY A 285 -2.11 -11.21 21.14
CA GLY A 285 -2.03 -12.29 20.16
C GLY A 285 -3.02 -13.40 20.50
N PHE A 286 -2.97 -14.46 19.71
CA PHE A 286 -3.82 -15.64 19.91
C PHE A 286 -2.98 -16.90 19.93
N ASN A 287 -3.32 -17.82 20.82
CA ASN A 287 -2.74 -19.15 20.75
C ASN A 287 -3.15 -19.83 19.45
N ARG A 288 -2.18 -20.29 18.68
CA ARG A 288 -2.40 -20.87 17.34
C ARG A 288 -3.37 -22.04 17.34
N THR A 289 -3.29 -22.90 18.35
CA THR A 289 -4.07 -24.15 18.47
C THR A 289 -5.42 -23.91 19.14
N THR A 290 -5.41 -23.30 20.34
CA THR A 290 -6.59 -23.14 21.18
C THR A 290 -7.41 -21.91 20.85
N LYS A 291 -6.87 -20.96 20.07
CA LYS A 291 -7.46 -19.63 19.78
C LYS A 291 -7.64 -18.77 21.05
N ALA A 292 -7.12 -19.19 22.20
CA ALA A 292 -7.16 -18.40 23.41
C ALA A 292 -6.37 -17.10 23.25
N ILE A 293 -6.85 -16.04 23.85
CA ILE A 293 -6.18 -14.72 23.86
C ILE A 293 -4.86 -14.84 24.62
N TYR A 294 -3.81 -14.23 24.08
CA TYR A 294 -2.50 -14.08 24.68
C TYR A 294 -2.19 -12.60 24.84
N GLU A 295 -2.31 -12.09 26.04
CA GLU A 295 -1.97 -10.70 26.37
C GLU A 295 -0.47 -10.60 26.63
N ALA A 296 0.27 -10.19 25.61
CA ALA A 296 1.71 -9.92 25.73
C ALA A 296 1.97 -8.63 26.50
N ASN A 297 1.28 -7.55 26.12
CA ASN A 297 1.26 -6.23 26.76
C ASN A 297 2.65 -5.69 27.10
N TYR A 298 3.64 -6.05 26.28
CA TYR A 298 5.04 -5.66 26.43
C TYR A 298 5.64 -5.99 27.81
N ASP A 299 5.16 -7.05 28.42
CA ASP A 299 5.67 -7.53 29.70
C ASP A 299 6.99 -8.30 29.51
N PHE A 300 8.09 -7.75 30.01
CA PHE A 300 9.42 -8.35 29.91
C PHE A 300 9.59 -9.63 30.74
N ALA A 301 8.70 -9.92 31.69
CA ALA A 301 8.74 -11.13 32.49
C ALA A 301 8.11 -12.36 31.83
N LYS A 302 7.32 -12.14 30.76
CA LYS A 302 6.68 -13.20 29.98
C LYS A 302 7.64 -13.90 29.03
N ALA A 303 7.17 -14.98 28.41
CA ALA A 303 7.90 -15.67 27.35
C ALA A 303 8.22 -14.72 26.19
N LYS A 304 9.38 -14.93 25.55
CA LYS A 304 9.85 -14.09 24.43
C LYS A 304 8.96 -14.24 23.23
N THR A 305 8.43 -13.11 22.75
CA THR A 305 7.69 -13.03 21.50
C THR A 305 7.99 -11.74 20.77
N ALA A 306 7.98 -11.77 19.45
CA ALA A 306 8.19 -10.59 18.62
C ALA A 306 7.34 -10.66 17.34
N TYR A 307 6.92 -9.50 16.88
CA TYR A 307 6.23 -9.32 15.61
C TYR A 307 7.19 -8.76 14.57
N VAL A 308 7.24 -9.36 13.38
CA VAL A 308 8.06 -8.92 12.25
C VAL A 308 7.24 -7.94 11.43
N PHE A 309 7.53 -6.65 11.56
CA PHE A 309 6.75 -5.62 10.87
C PHE A 309 7.32 -5.20 9.53
N LYS A 310 8.63 -5.44 9.26
CA LYS A 310 9.31 -5.05 8.02
C LYS A 310 10.44 -6.01 7.69
N THR A 311 10.69 -6.18 6.40
CA THR A 311 11.85 -6.91 5.86
C THR A 311 12.67 -5.98 4.97
N MET A 312 14.00 -6.01 5.08
CA MET A 312 14.93 -5.31 4.21
C MET A 312 16.01 -6.28 3.72
N VAL A 313 16.37 -6.22 2.46
CA VAL A 313 17.43 -7.06 1.87
C VAL A 313 18.68 -6.22 1.64
N ASP A 314 19.73 -6.48 2.40
CA ASP A 314 21.04 -5.89 2.22
C ASP A 314 21.88 -6.72 1.23
N PRO A 315 22.56 -6.11 0.26
CA PRO A 315 23.34 -6.85 -0.74
C PRO A 315 24.51 -7.66 -0.18
N PHE A 316 25.04 -7.28 1.00
CA PHE A 316 26.23 -7.88 1.61
C PHE A 316 25.89 -8.83 2.76
N ILE A 317 24.96 -8.44 3.62
CA ILE A 317 24.58 -9.18 4.85
C ILE A 317 23.44 -10.14 4.54
N GLY A 318 22.62 -9.83 3.56
CA GLY A 318 21.40 -10.54 3.20
C GLY A 318 20.16 -9.91 3.84
N LYS A 319 19.26 -10.72 4.36
CA LYS A 319 17.97 -10.25 4.86
C LYS A 319 18.06 -9.78 6.32
N TYR A 320 17.50 -8.60 6.60
CA TYR A 320 17.13 -8.13 7.93
C TYR A 320 15.62 -8.25 8.13
N SER A 321 15.21 -8.81 9.26
CA SER A 321 13.82 -8.80 9.72
C SER A 321 13.73 -7.80 10.87
N PHE A 322 12.98 -6.71 10.65
CA PHE A 322 12.71 -5.71 11.70
C PHE A 322 11.60 -6.22 12.59
N VAL A 323 11.85 -6.20 13.86
CA VAL A 323 10.96 -6.75 14.87
C VAL A 323 10.61 -5.73 15.94
N LYS A 324 9.37 -5.77 16.40
CA LYS A 324 8.95 -5.18 17.67
C LYS A 324 8.81 -6.31 18.68
N VAL A 325 9.51 -6.22 19.79
CA VAL A 325 9.44 -7.23 20.86
C VAL A 325 8.12 -7.06 21.62
N CYS A 326 7.24 -8.07 21.56
CA CYS A 326 5.91 -8.00 22.15
C CYS A 326 5.91 -8.43 23.63
N SER A 327 6.77 -9.37 24.02
CA SER A 327 6.97 -9.78 25.41
C SER A 327 8.36 -10.39 25.62
N GLY A 328 8.82 -10.42 26.84
CA GLY A 328 10.12 -10.97 27.23
C GLY A 328 11.30 -10.08 26.83
N VAL A 329 12.47 -10.67 26.76
CA VAL A 329 13.74 -10.03 26.36
C VAL A 329 14.41 -10.93 25.32
N LEU A 330 14.61 -10.43 24.11
CA LEU A 330 15.33 -11.15 23.05
C LEU A 330 16.84 -10.98 23.25
N LYS A 331 17.59 -12.07 23.05
CA LYS A 331 19.07 -12.10 23.07
C LYS A 331 19.60 -12.71 21.78
N GLY A 332 20.80 -12.34 21.37
CA GLY A 332 21.39 -12.82 20.11
C GLY A 332 21.60 -14.33 20.04
N GLU A 333 21.74 -15.01 21.19
CA GLU A 333 21.92 -16.47 21.33
C GLU A 333 20.58 -17.25 21.38
N ASP A 334 19.43 -16.57 21.39
CA ASP A 334 18.12 -17.22 21.49
C ASP A 334 17.83 -18.06 20.26
N VAL A 335 17.25 -19.24 20.47
CA VAL A 335 16.61 -19.99 19.40
C VAL A 335 15.15 -19.57 19.36
N LEU A 336 14.73 -18.99 18.25
CA LEU A 336 13.36 -18.55 18.02
C LEU A 336 12.61 -19.55 17.14
N TYR A 337 11.33 -19.57 17.29
CA TYR A 337 10.42 -20.37 16.48
C TYR A 337 9.43 -19.46 15.76
N ASN A 338 9.43 -19.52 14.44
CA ASN A 338 8.44 -18.82 13.64
C ASN A 338 7.12 -19.59 13.71
N THR A 339 6.17 -19.07 14.47
CA THR A 339 4.87 -19.71 14.69
C THR A 339 3.95 -19.61 13.48
N SER A 340 4.25 -18.75 12.53
CA SER A 340 3.49 -18.62 11.27
C SER A 340 3.86 -19.69 10.25
N THR A 341 5.13 -20.11 10.19
CA THR A 341 5.67 -21.06 9.21
C THR A 341 6.08 -22.40 9.77
N ASP A 342 6.00 -22.61 11.10
CA ASP A 342 6.47 -23.82 11.78
C ASP A 342 8.00 -24.05 11.66
N ALA A 343 8.79 -23.01 11.51
CA ALA A 343 10.22 -23.10 11.31
C ALA A 343 11.02 -22.66 12.55
N GLU A 344 12.09 -23.39 12.84
CA GLU A 344 13.08 -22.96 13.83
C GLU A 344 14.05 -21.96 13.19
N GLU A 345 14.23 -20.82 13.84
CA GLU A 345 15.12 -19.75 13.40
C GLU A 345 16.22 -19.52 14.44
N LYS A 346 17.44 -19.39 13.95
CA LYS A 346 18.61 -19.09 14.79
C LYS A 346 19.12 -17.68 14.48
N PRO A 347 18.67 -16.66 15.21
CA PRO A 347 19.21 -15.31 15.06
C PRO A 347 20.68 -15.32 15.38
N GLY A 348 21.51 -14.78 14.49
CA GLY A 348 22.95 -14.67 14.75
C GLY A 348 23.26 -13.50 15.68
N LYS A 349 22.74 -12.34 15.35
CA LYS A 349 22.97 -11.07 16.05
C LYS A 349 21.73 -10.19 16.00
N LEU A 350 21.57 -9.42 17.06
CA LEU A 350 20.55 -8.38 17.17
C LEU A 350 21.17 -7.02 16.84
N TYR A 351 20.40 -6.19 16.18
CA TYR A 351 20.82 -4.85 15.81
C TYR A 351 19.75 -3.83 16.17
N THR A 352 20.18 -2.62 16.51
CA THR A 352 19.39 -1.42 16.29
C THR A 352 19.89 -0.76 14.99
N MET A 353 18.99 -0.22 14.20
CA MET A 353 19.37 0.42 12.94
C MET A 353 19.44 1.93 13.12
N GLN A 354 20.53 2.53 12.68
CA GLN A 354 20.67 3.99 12.56
C GLN A 354 20.69 4.35 11.06
N GLY A 355 19.51 4.45 10.46
CA GLY A 355 19.40 4.49 9.02
C GLY A 355 19.93 3.18 8.40
N ASN A 356 20.92 3.26 7.53
CA ASN A 356 21.58 2.10 6.92
C ASN A 356 22.67 1.45 7.78
N LYS A 357 22.96 1.98 8.97
CA LYS A 357 24.05 1.48 9.82
C LYS A 357 23.51 0.53 10.89
N PRO A 358 23.80 -0.78 10.80
CA PRO A 358 23.46 -1.73 11.86
C PRO A 358 24.41 -1.54 13.05
N VAL A 359 23.84 -1.29 14.22
CA VAL A 359 24.58 -1.22 15.49
C VAL A 359 24.22 -2.46 16.31
N GLU A 360 25.19 -3.34 16.56
CA GLU A 360 24.96 -4.57 17.31
C GLU A 360 24.56 -4.27 18.76
N VAL A 361 23.52 -4.96 19.24
CA VAL A 361 23.03 -4.89 20.61
C VAL A 361 22.97 -6.28 21.22
N GLN A 362 23.16 -6.37 22.54
CA GLN A 362 23.17 -7.65 23.26
C GLN A 362 21.76 -8.20 23.44
N GLU A 363 20.80 -7.32 23.69
CA GLU A 363 19.41 -7.68 23.95
C GLU A 363 18.46 -6.57 23.53
N LEU A 364 17.20 -6.96 23.27
CA LEU A 364 16.08 -6.07 23.00
C LEU A 364 14.97 -6.39 24.01
N HIS A 365 14.55 -5.41 24.79
CA HIS A 365 13.46 -5.55 25.75
C HIS A 365 12.09 -5.51 25.07
N ALA A 366 11.09 -6.05 25.77
CA ALA A 366 9.70 -5.92 25.38
C ALA A 366 9.35 -4.44 25.11
N GLY A 367 8.71 -4.17 23.97
CA GLY A 367 8.41 -2.84 23.49
C GLY A 367 9.49 -2.21 22.61
N ASP A 368 10.71 -2.72 22.60
CA ASP A 368 11.78 -2.17 21.75
C ASP A 368 11.68 -2.64 20.30
N ILE A 369 12.22 -1.83 19.40
CA ILE A 369 12.34 -2.12 17.97
C ILE A 369 13.82 -2.38 17.65
N GLY A 370 14.05 -3.45 16.91
CA GLY A 370 15.37 -3.80 16.40
C GLY A 370 15.29 -4.62 15.12
N ALA A 371 16.43 -5.11 14.67
CA ALA A 371 16.55 -5.95 13.49
C ALA A 371 17.31 -7.24 13.79
N ILE A 372 16.89 -8.32 13.16
CA ILE A 372 17.52 -9.64 13.24
C ILE A 372 18.00 -10.00 11.83
N ALA A 373 19.29 -10.32 11.71
CA ALA A 373 19.86 -10.69 10.41
C ALA A 373 19.70 -12.18 10.11
N LYS A 374 19.56 -12.50 8.82
CA LYS A 374 19.70 -13.87 8.25
C LYS A 374 18.62 -14.87 8.68
N LEU A 375 17.44 -14.43 9.10
CA LEU A 375 16.31 -15.35 9.29
C LEU A 375 15.85 -15.87 7.92
N SER A 376 15.82 -17.20 7.75
CA SER A 376 15.62 -17.82 6.44
C SER A 376 14.16 -17.97 6.05
N ALA A 377 13.32 -18.42 6.98
CA ALA A 377 11.91 -18.73 6.77
C ALA A 377 10.97 -17.60 7.19
N THR A 378 11.48 -16.52 7.76
CA THR A 378 10.70 -15.43 8.34
C THR A 378 10.40 -14.34 7.30
N ARG A 379 9.18 -13.81 7.30
CA ARG A 379 8.68 -12.75 6.41
C ARG A 379 7.98 -11.67 7.22
N THR A 380 7.73 -10.52 6.59
CA THR A 380 6.88 -9.47 7.15
C THR A 380 5.49 -10.04 7.51
N GLY A 381 5.01 -9.69 8.70
CA GLY A 381 3.76 -10.20 9.26
C GLY A 381 3.89 -11.51 10.05
N ASP A 382 5.08 -12.09 10.17
CA ASP A 382 5.29 -13.30 10.94
C ASP A 382 5.49 -13.02 12.43
N THR A 383 5.18 -14.02 13.24
CA THR A 383 5.41 -14.01 14.69
C THR A 383 6.57 -14.93 15.05
N LEU A 384 7.52 -14.39 15.79
CA LEU A 384 8.62 -15.14 16.40
C LEU A 384 8.34 -15.34 17.87
N ALA A 385 8.53 -16.56 18.39
CA ALA A 385 8.29 -16.89 19.78
C ALA A 385 9.27 -17.97 20.28
N THR A 386 9.19 -18.34 21.54
CA THR A 386 9.83 -19.59 22.01
C THR A 386 9.00 -20.79 21.53
N LYS A 387 9.63 -21.94 21.33
CA LYS A 387 8.98 -23.16 20.80
C LYS A 387 7.72 -23.58 21.55
N ASN A 388 7.68 -23.33 22.86
CA ASN A 388 6.55 -23.69 23.72
C ASN A 388 5.44 -22.63 23.74
N THR A 389 5.71 -21.43 23.21
CA THR A 389 4.77 -20.32 23.19
C THR A 389 4.13 -20.25 21.81
N GLN A 390 3.00 -20.94 21.65
CA GLN A 390 2.27 -21.06 20.36
C GLN A 390 1.37 -19.83 20.11
N VAL A 391 1.97 -18.64 20.08
CA VAL A 391 1.25 -17.39 19.86
C VAL A 391 1.43 -16.91 18.43
N VAL A 392 0.39 -16.28 17.87
CA VAL A 392 0.42 -15.56 16.60
C VAL A 392 -0.21 -14.19 16.81
N TYR A 393 0.46 -13.14 16.38
CA TYR A 393 -0.09 -11.79 16.35
C TYR A 393 -0.87 -11.56 15.06
N PRO A 394 -1.93 -10.72 15.09
CA PRO A 394 -2.64 -10.32 13.88
C PRO A 394 -1.67 -9.69 12.88
N LYS A 395 -1.79 -10.09 11.63
CA LYS A 395 -1.02 -9.45 10.56
C LYS A 395 -1.55 -8.05 10.31
N THR A 396 -0.65 -7.14 9.99
CA THR A 396 -1.01 -5.81 9.52
C THR A 396 -1.85 -5.93 8.25
N ASP A 397 -2.95 -5.21 8.18
CA ASP A 397 -3.80 -5.12 7.00
C ASP A 397 -3.17 -4.13 6.01
N HIS A 398 -2.45 -4.66 5.04
CA HIS A 398 -1.77 -3.88 4.02
C HIS A 398 -2.70 -3.56 2.85
N SER A 399 -2.50 -2.38 2.28
CA SER A 399 -3.18 -1.97 1.06
C SER A 399 -2.88 -2.92 -0.09
N VAL A 400 -3.93 -3.28 -0.83
CA VAL A 400 -3.80 -4.18 -1.99
C VAL A 400 -3.38 -3.37 -3.22
N PRO A 401 -2.35 -3.81 -3.96
CA PRO A 401 -1.93 -3.12 -5.17
C PRO A 401 -3.01 -3.22 -6.27
N TYR A 402 -3.36 -2.10 -6.85
CA TYR A 402 -4.44 -1.96 -7.84
C TYR A 402 -4.00 -1.42 -9.20
N THR A 403 -2.79 -0.87 -9.29
CA THR A 403 -2.18 -0.43 -10.55
C THR A 403 -1.26 -1.51 -11.07
N TYR A 404 -1.34 -1.82 -12.36
CA TYR A 404 -0.49 -2.83 -12.95
C TYR A 404 -0.10 -2.52 -14.39
N MET A 405 1.07 -3.01 -14.78
CA MET A 405 1.60 -2.95 -16.13
C MET A 405 2.17 -4.32 -16.53
N LYS A 406 2.17 -4.62 -17.81
CA LYS A 406 2.94 -5.73 -18.37
C LYS A 406 4.42 -5.36 -18.33
N TYR A 407 5.29 -6.24 -17.84
CA TYR A 407 6.72 -6.04 -18.01
C TYR A 407 7.31 -6.98 -19.05
N VAL A 408 8.32 -6.50 -19.75
CA VAL A 408 9.05 -7.23 -20.78
C VAL A 408 10.54 -7.16 -20.44
N VAL A 409 11.19 -8.32 -20.39
CA VAL A 409 12.65 -8.43 -20.16
C VAL A 409 13.38 -7.99 -21.42
N LYS A 410 14.30 -7.01 -21.30
CA LYS A 410 15.02 -6.48 -22.46
C LYS A 410 16.04 -7.46 -23.03
N SER A 411 16.76 -8.18 -22.18
CA SER A 411 17.84 -9.08 -22.58
C SER A 411 17.39 -10.53 -22.53
N LYS A 412 17.40 -11.21 -23.65
CA LYS A 412 17.08 -12.64 -23.73
C LYS A 412 17.99 -13.45 -22.79
N GLY A 413 17.42 -14.29 -21.93
CA GLY A 413 18.14 -15.12 -20.96
C GLY A 413 18.27 -14.51 -19.56
N ASP A 414 17.72 -13.30 -19.31
CA ASP A 414 17.67 -12.70 -17.99
C ASP A 414 16.34 -12.93 -17.26
N GLU A 415 15.42 -13.72 -17.84
CA GLU A 415 14.10 -14.00 -17.30
C GLU A 415 14.15 -14.56 -15.87
N ASP A 416 15.04 -15.54 -15.63
CA ASP A 416 15.24 -16.15 -14.31
C ASP A 416 15.82 -15.14 -13.30
N LYS A 417 16.76 -14.29 -13.74
CA LYS A 417 17.34 -13.25 -12.88
C LYS A 417 16.31 -12.19 -12.51
N VAL A 418 15.47 -11.77 -13.46
CA VAL A 418 14.36 -10.84 -13.22
C VAL A 418 13.39 -11.44 -12.23
N SER A 419 13.01 -12.71 -12.41
CA SER A 419 12.11 -13.42 -11.49
C SER A 419 12.68 -13.49 -10.08
N GLN A 420 13.97 -13.82 -9.91
CA GLN A 420 14.64 -13.84 -8.61
C GLN A 420 14.75 -12.44 -7.97
N ALA A 421 15.01 -11.41 -8.77
CA ALA A 421 15.07 -10.04 -8.31
C ALA A 421 13.69 -9.56 -7.82
N LEU A 422 12.63 -9.80 -8.59
CA LEU A 422 11.26 -9.49 -8.21
C LEU A 422 10.82 -10.24 -6.95
N ALA A 423 11.23 -11.50 -6.79
CA ALA A 423 10.94 -12.26 -5.57
C ALA A 423 11.59 -11.61 -4.32
N LYS A 424 12.78 -11.02 -4.45
CA LYS A 424 13.42 -10.26 -3.36
C LYS A 424 12.71 -8.94 -3.09
N ILE A 425 12.31 -8.21 -4.11
CA ILE A 425 11.53 -6.96 -3.97
C ILE A 425 10.18 -7.26 -3.28
N MET A 426 9.45 -8.31 -3.70
CA MET A 426 8.21 -8.74 -3.05
C MET A 426 8.39 -9.23 -1.61
N ALA A 427 9.60 -9.61 -1.21
CA ALA A 427 9.92 -9.95 0.17
C ALA A 427 10.14 -8.70 1.04
N GLU A 428 10.57 -7.59 0.43
CA GLU A 428 10.74 -6.29 1.08
C GLU A 428 9.44 -5.50 1.10
N ASP A 429 8.73 -5.43 -0.02
CA ASP A 429 7.52 -4.67 -0.19
C ASP A 429 6.31 -5.59 -0.44
N VAL A 430 5.45 -5.66 0.55
CA VAL A 430 4.23 -6.50 0.52
C VAL A 430 3.15 -5.97 -0.44
N THR A 431 3.28 -4.74 -0.92
CA THR A 431 2.36 -4.12 -1.89
C THR A 431 2.81 -4.31 -3.34
N VAL A 432 3.86 -5.09 -3.57
CA VAL A 432 4.30 -5.51 -4.91
C VAL A 432 3.80 -6.93 -5.19
N LYS A 433 3.23 -7.15 -6.36
CA LYS A 433 2.75 -8.48 -6.78
C LYS A 433 3.08 -8.73 -8.24
N VAL A 434 3.45 -9.97 -8.55
CA VAL A 434 3.66 -10.44 -9.91
C VAL A 434 2.64 -11.52 -10.23
N VAL A 435 1.96 -11.38 -11.37
CA VAL A 435 0.93 -12.32 -11.84
C VAL A 435 1.28 -12.77 -13.25
N ASN A 436 1.36 -14.09 -13.44
CA ASN A 436 1.50 -14.67 -14.76
C ASN A 436 0.11 -14.87 -15.39
N ASP A 437 -0.21 -14.06 -16.38
CA ASP A 437 -1.42 -14.16 -17.18
C ASP A 437 -1.14 -15.09 -18.37
N SER A 438 -1.40 -16.38 -18.16
CA SER A 438 -1.17 -17.43 -19.14
C SER A 438 -2.07 -17.30 -20.38
N GLU A 439 -3.22 -16.69 -20.23
CA GLU A 439 -4.18 -16.50 -21.31
C GLU A 439 -3.67 -15.51 -22.36
N ASN A 440 -3.14 -14.39 -21.92
CA ASN A 440 -2.60 -13.35 -22.83
C ASN A 440 -1.09 -13.48 -23.04
N HIS A 441 -0.47 -14.54 -22.51
CA HIS A 441 0.98 -14.77 -22.57
C HIS A 441 1.78 -13.53 -22.13
N GLN A 442 1.43 -13.01 -20.96
CA GLN A 442 2.08 -11.82 -20.38
C GLN A 442 2.31 -11.98 -18.88
N THR A 443 3.28 -11.26 -18.37
CA THR A 443 3.48 -11.18 -16.92
C THR A 443 3.20 -9.74 -16.47
N LEU A 444 2.36 -9.62 -15.44
CA LEU A 444 1.89 -8.36 -14.90
C LEU A 444 2.61 -8.04 -13.60
N LEU A 445 3.10 -6.81 -13.50
CA LEU A 445 3.68 -6.24 -12.30
C LEU A 445 2.66 -5.28 -11.68
N TYR A 446 2.26 -5.54 -10.46
CA TYR A 446 1.32 -4.74 -9.68
C TYR A 446 2.05 -3.89 -8.64
N GLY A 447 1.54 -2.69 -8.42
CA GLY A 447 1.99 -1.73 -7.41
C GLY A 447 0.89 -0.75 -7.03
N MET A 448 1.20 0.19 -6.15
CA MET A 448 0.24 1.16 -5.61
C MET A 448 0.02 2.39 -6.53
N GLY A 449 0.88 2.58 -7.52
CA GLY A 449 0.80 3.68 -8.48
C GLY A 449 1.91 3.63 -9.51
N GLU A 450 1.90 4.59 -10.44
CA GLU A 450 2.88 4.63 -11.53
C GLU A 450 4.30 4.88 -11.02
N GLN A 451 4.47 5.79 -10.05
CA GLN A 451 5.79 6.06 -9.46
C GLN A 451 6.34 4.82 -8.74
N HIS A 452 5.48 4.03 -8.08
CA HIS A 452 5.91 2.78 -7.46
C HIS A 452 6.44 1.79 -8.50
N LEU A 453 5.72 1.59 -9.62
CA LEU A 453 6.18 0.71 -10.69
C LEU A 453 7.49 1.19 -11.32
N GLU A 454 7.67 2.50 -11.50
CA GLU A 454 8.93 3.10 -12.00
C GLU A 454 10.11 2.88 -11.04
N VAL A 455 9.87 2.98 -9.73
CA VAL A 455 10.90 2.69 -8.71
C VAL A 455 11.34 1.23 -8.82
N ILE A 456 10.40 0.29 -8.90
CA ILE A 456 10.69 -1.14 -9.04
C ILE A 456 11.55 -1.40 -10.29
N VAL A 457 11.20 -0.79 -11.43
CA VAL A 457 11.99 -0.92 -12.68
C VAL A 457 13.41 -0.35 -12.51
N SER A 458 13.52 0.79 -11.82
CA SER A 458 14.82 1.41 -11.54
C SER A 458 15.68 0.57 -10.59
N GLU A 459 15.08 -0.04 -9.56
CA GLU A 459 15.77 -0.96 -8.65
C GLU A 459 16.24 -2.24 -9.37
N LEU A 460 15.43 -2.82 -10.25
CA LEU A 460 15.83 -3.94 -11.08
C LEU A 460 17.11 -3.62 -11.87
N ALA A 461 17.17 -2.43 -12.48
CA ALA A 461 18.33 -1.98 -13.25
C ALA A 461 19.54 -1.66 -12.35
N ASN A 462 19.35 -0.88 -11.28
CA ASN A 462 20.43 -0.33 -10.47
C ASN A 462 20.99 -1.32 -9.44
N ARG A 463 20.11 -2.06 -8.76
CA ARG A 463 20.45 -2.97 -7.66
C ARG A 463 20.70 -4.39 -8.16
N TYR A 464 19.87 -4.88 -9.08
CA TYR A 464 19.93 -6.27 -9.56
C TYR A 464 20.57 -6.44 -10.95
N LYS A 465 20.88 -5.34 -11.65
CA LYS A 465 21.56 -5.34 -12.97
C LYS A 465 20.78 -6.08 -14.05
N VAL A 466 19.45 -6.01 -14.00
CA VAL A 466 18.54 -6.55 -15.01
C VAL A 466 17.58 -5.46 -15.47
N GLU A 467 17.29 -5.43 -16.77
CA GLU A 467 16.45 -4.39 -17.34
C GLU A 467 15.12 -4.93 -17.87
N VAL A 468 14.06 -4.24 -17.52
CA VAL A 468 12.70 -4.49 -18.03
C VAL A 468 12.12 -3.20 -18.58
N THR A 469 11.11 -3.33 -19.45
CA THR A 469 10.24 -2.23 -19.89
C THR A 469 8.81 -2.50 -19.44
N LEU A 470 8.09 -1.44 -19.11
CA LEU A 470 6.66 -1.53 -18.83
C LEU A 470 5.87 -1.20 -20.10
N GLU A 471 4.88 -2.02 -20.39
CA GLU A 471 3.97 -1.89 -21.52
C GLU A 471 2.52 -1.96 -21.03
N THR A 472 1.59 -1.37 -21.82
CA THR A 472 0.16 -1.52 -21.54
C THR A 472 -0.24 -2.99 -21.61
N PRO A 473 -0.91 -3.53 -20.59
CA PRO A 473 -1.33 -4.92 -20.57
C PRO A 473 -2.30 -5.25 -21.73
N LYS A 474 -2.23 -6.47 -22.22
CA LYS A 474 -3.25 -6.99 -23.13
C LYS A 474 -4.51 -7.31 -22.34
N VAL A 475 -5.65 -7.01 -22.91
CA VAL A 475 -6.96 -7.31 -22.33
C VAL A 475 -7.46 -8.65 -22.90
N ALA A 476 -8.02 -9.47 -22.04
CA ALA A 476 -8.56 -10.77 -22.38
C ALA A 476 -9.93 -10.63 -23.06
N PHE A 477 -9.96 -10.35 -24.35
CA PHE A 477 -11.19 -10.40 -25.15
C PHE A 477 -11.64 -11.85 -25.36
N ARG A 478 -12.89 -12.03 -25.79
CA ARG A 478 -13.48 -13.29 -26.24
C ARG A 478 -14.12 -13.10 -27.60
N GLU A 479 -14.33 -14.21 -28.31
CA GLU A 479 -15.15 -14.23 -29.52
C GLU A 479 -16.44 -14.97 -29.23
N THR A 480 -17.53 -14.55 -29.86
CA THR A 480 -18.80 -15.31 -29.87
C THR A 480 -19.52 -15.09 -31.20
N ILE A 481 -20.59 -15.83 -31.43
CA ILE A 481 -21.41 -15.74 -32.66
C ILE A 481 -22.79 -15.17 -32.36
N ARG A 482 -23.37 -14.49 -33.32
CA ARG A 482 -24.71 -13.86 -33.23
C ARG A 482 -25.79 -14.60 -34.02
N ARG A 483 -25.40 -15.39 -34.97
CA ARG A 483 -26.30 -16.11 -35.89
C ARG A 483 -25.94 -17.58 -35.93
N THR A 484 -26.86 -18.35 -36.46
CA THR A 484 -26.64 -19.76 -36.77
C THR A 484 -25.95 -19.88 -38.13
N SER A 485 -24.98 -20.81 -38.19
CA SER A 485 -24.40 -21.27 -39.47
C SER A 485 -24.55 -22.79 -39.61
N ASP A 486 -24.63 -23.24 -40.86
CA ASP A 486 -24.73 -24.65 -41.19
C ASP A 486 -23.65 -25.02 -42.23
N ILE A 487 -22.73 -25.86 -41.83
CA ILE A 487 -21.46 -26.08 -42.53
C ILE A 487 -21.31 -27.52 -42.95
N ASP A 488 -21.14 -27.72 -44.26
CA ASP A 488 -20.75 -28.99 -44.88
C ASP A 488 -19.23 -28.94 -45.18
N THR A 489 -18.40 -29.74 -44.51
CA THR A 489 -16.95 -29.73 -44.70
C THR A 489 -16.38 -31.15 -44.88
N LYS A 490 -15.66 -31.31 -45.99
CA LYS A 490 -14.93 -32.53 -46.31
C LYS A 490 -13.43 -32.28 -46.28
N TYR A 491 -12.75 -32.98 -45.41
CA TYR A 491 -11.29 -33.09 -45.42
C TYR A 491 -10.87 -34.32 -46.19
N LYS A 492 -10.25 -34.11 -47.34
CA LYS A 492 -9.73 -35.19 -48.19
C LYS A 492 -8.30 -34.87 -48.59
N LYS A 493 -7.36 -35.76 -48.22
CA LYS A 493 -5.94 -35.67 -48.62
C LYS A 493 -5.47 -37.02 -49.12
N GLN A 494 -4.86 -37.07 -50.28
CA GLN A 494 -4.32 -38.23 -50.90
C GLN A 494 -2.86 -37.97 -51.29
N SER A 495 -1.93 -38.62 -50.61
CA SER A 495 -0.49 -38.40 -50.81
C SER A 495 0.23 -39.77 -50.83
N GLY A 496 -0.15 -40.64 -51.79
CA GLY A 496 0.47 -41.97 -51.98
C GLY A 496 0.18 -42.96 -50.84
N GLY A 497 -0.44 -44.09 -51.13
CA GLY A 497 -0.86 -45.11 -50.15
C GLY A 497 -2.24 -44.86 -49.58
N HIS A 498 -2.42 -45.01 -48.23
CA HIS A 498 -3.70 -44.70 -47.58
C HIS A 498 -4.00 -43.21 -47.61
N GLY A 499 -5.21 -42.83 -48.06
CA GLY A 499 -5.71 -41.47 -48.02
C GLY A 499 -6.18 -41.05 -46.61
N GLN A 500 -6.57 -39.76 -46.47
CA GLN A 500 -7.26 -39.25 -45.27
C GLN A 500 -8.63 -38.75 -45.71
N TYR A 501 -9.67 -39.16 -45.01
CA TYR A 501 -11.03 -38.74 -45.29
C TYR A 501 -11.82 -38.51 -44.01
N GLY A 502 -12.34 -37.29 -43.86
CA GLY A 502 -13.27 -36.92 -42.81
C GLY A 502 -14.33 -35.96 -43.38
N HIS A 503 -15.59 -36.22 -43.16
CA HIS A 503 -16.70 -35.40 -43.61
C HIS A 503 -17.67 -35.18 -42.46
N VAL A 504 -17.87 -33.91 -42.09
CA VAL A 504 -18.81 -33.51 -41.07
C VAL A 504 -19.75 -32.46 -41.59
N LYS A 505 -21.05 -32.57 -41.22
CA LYS A 505 -22.02 -31.48 -41.36
C LYS A 505 -22.38 -31.01 -39.96
N MET A 506 -22.06 -29.79 -39.67
CA MET A 506 -22.17 -29.21 -38.33
C MET A 506 -22.94 -27.88 -38.35
N LYS A 507 -23.78 -27.73 -37.36
CA LYS A 507 -24.51 -26.49 -37.11
C LYS A 507 -23.89 -25.79 -35.92
N PHE A 508 -23.62 -24.50 -36.02
CA PHE A 508 -23.11 -23.67 -34.97
C PHE A 508 -24.15 -22.60 -34.61
N GLU A 509 -24.55 -22.54 -33.34
CA GLU A 509 -25.59 -21.65 -32.84
C GLU A 509 -25.13 -20.97 -31.56
N PRO A 510 -25.60 -19.73 -31.24
CA PRO A 510 -25.39 -19.14 -29.92
C PRO A 510 -25.98 -20.04 -28.82
N SER A 511 -25.18 -20.39 -27.80
CA SER A 511 -25.64 -21.20 -26.68
C SER A 511 -26.46 -20.41 -25.66
N GLY A 512 -26.27 -19.09 -25.61
CA GLY A 512 -26.84 -18.21 -24.58
C GLY A 512 -26.06 -18.17 -23.25
N ASP A 513 -25.06 -19.03 -23.10
CA ASP A 513 -24.17 -19.08 -21.94
C ASP A 513 -22.75 -18.70 -22.35
N LEU A 514 -22.30 -17.50 -21.94
CA LEU A 514 -20.99 -16.98 -22.27
C LEU A 514 -19.88 -17.45 -21.30
N GLU A 515 -20.24 -18.17 -20.23
CA GLU A 515 -19.27 -18.75 -19.29
C GLU A 515 -18.70 -20.06 -19.82
N THR A 516 -19.52 -20.79 -20.62
CA THR A 516 -19.11 -22.07 -21.23
C THR A 516 -18.56 -21.83 -22.64
N PRO A 517 -17.36 -22.31 -22.96
CA PRO A 517 -16.77 -22.15 -24.28
C PRO A 517 -17.65 -22.74 -25.39
N TYR A 518 -18.06 -23.99 -25.25
CA TYR A 518 -18.92 -24.68 -26.21
C TYR A 518 -19.81 -25.72 -25.56
N ILE A 519 -20.91 -26.03 -26.22
CA ILE A 519 -21.76 -27.20 -25.97
C ILE A 519 -21.70 -28.08 -27.23
N PHE A 520 -21.32 -29.35 -27.08
CA PHE A 520 -21.29 -30.29 -28.18
C PHE A 520 -22.51 -31.19 -28.10
N GLU A 521 -23.25 -31.30 -29.21
CA GLU A 521 -24.36 -32.24 -29.38
C GLU A 521 -24.15 -33.08 -30.65
N GLU A 522 -24.63 -34.34 -30.62
CA GLU A 522 -24.67 -35.24 -31.74
C GLU A 522 -26.10 -35.70 -32.02
N THR A 523 -26.55 -35.55 -33.25
CA THR A 523 -27.87 -35.97 -33.72
C THR A 523 -27.80 -36.77 -35.01
N VAL A 524 -26.66 -37.45 -35.25
CA VAL A 524 -26.41 -38.22 -36.47
C VAL A 524 -27.36 -39.41 -36.58
N VAL A 525 -28.07 -39.50 -37.72
CA VAL A 525 -28.99 -40.60 -38.00
C VAL A 525 -28.38 -41.57 -39.03
N GLY A 526 -28.71 -42.87 -38.90
CA GLY A 526 -28.35 -43.89 -39.89
C GLY A 526 -26.86 -44.27 -39.93
N GLY A 527 -26.03 -43.81 -38.97
CA GLY A 527 -24.62 -44.14 -38.90
C GLY A 527 -23.78 -43.43 -39.96
N ALA A 528 -24.23 -42.32 -40.49
CA ALA A 528 -23.53 -41.52 -41.49
C ALA A 528 -22.10 -41.13 -41.03
N VAL A 529 -21.93 -40.82 -39.76
CA VAL A 529 -20.63 -40.76 -39.07
C VAL A 529 -20.62 -41.86 -38.00
N PRO A 530 -19.69 -42.80 -38.00
CA PRO A 530 -19.56 -43.83 -36.97
C PRO A 530 -19.29 -43.24 -35.59
N LYS A 531 -19.92 -43.79 -34.54
CA LYS A 531 -19.85 -43.26 -33.15
C LYS A 531 -18.43 -43.17 -32.59
N ASN A 532 -17.53 -44.04 -33.02
CA ASN A 532 -16.13 -44.01 -32.61
C ASN A 532 -15.37 -42.77 -33.05
N TYR A 533 -15.89 -41.98 -34.02
CA TYR A 533 -15.30 -40.70 -34.44
C TYR A 533 -15.88 -39.48 -33.72
N PHE A 534 -16.98 -39.61 -32.96
CA PHE A 534 -17.55 -38.46 -32.19
C PHE A 534 -16.57 -37.84 -31.22
N PRO A 535 -15.77 -38.61 -30.44
CA PRO A 535 -14.73 -38.05 -29.58
C PRO A 535 -13.66 -37.27 -30.36
N ALA A 536 -13.35 -37.66 -31.58
CA ALA A 536 -12.39 -36.96 -32.45
C ALA A 536 -12.98 -35.65 -32.97
N VAL A 537 -14.28 -35.59 -33.27
CA VAL A 537 -15.00 -34.37 -33.64
C VAL A 537 -15.02 -33.42 -32.47
N GLU A 538 -15.40 -33.86 -31.28
CA GLU A 538 -15.41 -33.05 -30.08
C GLU A 538 -14.01 -32.53 -29.71
N LYS A 539 -12.98 -33.35 -29.84
CA LYS A 539 -11.59 -32.93 -29.63
C LYS A 539 -11.14 -31.88 -30.62
N GLY A 540 -11.58 -31.97 -31.91
CA GLY A 540 -11.35 -30.94 -32.90
C GLY A 540 -12.00 -29.61 -32.54
N LEU A 541 -13.20 -29.65 -31.99
CA LEU A 541 -13.90 -28.48 -31.48
C LEU A 541 -13.20 -27.88 -30.26
N GLN A 542 -12.83 -28.71 -29.27
CA GLN A 542 -12.13 -28.31 -28.05
C GLN A 542 -10.81 -27.56 -28.33
N GLU A 543 -10.04 -28.05 -29.31
CA GLU A 543 -8.80 -27.40 -29.71
C GLU A 543 -9.05 -26.08 -30.50
N SER A 544 -10.16 -26.03 -31.24
CA SER A 544 -10.49 -24.87 -32.06
C SER A 544 -11.01 -23.67 -31.24
N VAL A 545 -11.76 -23.91 -30.16
CA VAL A 545 -12.32 -22.82 -29.34
C VAL A 545 -11.27 -22.00 -28.61
N GLY A 546 -10.06 -22.54 -28.43
CA GLY A 546 -8.95 -21.82 -27.80
C GLY A 546 -8.39 -20.66 -28.61
N LYS A 547 -8.56 -20.67 -29.94
CA LYS A 547 -8.11 -19.62 -30.87
C LYS A 547 -9.16 -19.37 -31.94
N GLY A 548 -10.01 -18.38 -31.73
CA GLY A 548 -11.09 -17.99 -32.63
C GLY A 548 -10.58 -17.44 -33.97
N PRO A 549 -11.38 -17.56 -35.03
CA PRO A 549 -10.97 -17.15 -36.37
C PRO A 549 -11.11 -15.64 -36.66
N LEU A 550 -11.77 -14.86 -35.79
CA LEU A 550 -12.01 -13.42 -35.99
C LEU A 550 -10.77 -12.58 -35.64
N ALA A 551 -10.21 -12.81 -34.45
CA ALA A 551 -9.07 -12.04 -33.94
C ALA A 551 -8.12 -12.91 -33.08
N GLY A 552 -8.28 -14.23 -33.08
CA GLY A 552 -7.43 -15.16 -32.35
C GLY A 552 -7.72 -15.25 -30.84
N TYR A 553 -8.85 -14.71 -30.37
CA TYR A 553 -9.27 -14.83 -28.98
C TYR A 553 -10.07 -16.12 -28.73
N PRO A 554 -10.11 -16.64 -27.50
CA PRO A 554 -10.94 -17.81 -27.19
C PRO A 554 -12.41 -17.56 -27.53
N VAL A 555 -13.06 -18.57 -28.13
CA VAL A 555 -14.48 -18.53 -28.47
C VAL A 555 -15.30 -19.04 -27.31
N VAL A 556 -16.39 -18.35 -26.99
CA VAL A 556 -17.33 -18.73 -25.94
C VAL A 556 -18.78 -18.66 -26.42
N GLY A 557 -19.66 -19.35 -25.74
CA GLY A 557 -21.09 -19.25 -25.98
C GLY A 557 -21.55 -19.90 -27.30
N VAL A 558 -20.90 -20.97 -27.75
CA VAL A 558 -21.23 -21.67 -29.00
C VAL A 558 -21.79 -23.05 -28.72
N LYS A 559 -22.93 -23.37 -29.31
CA LYS A 559 -23.46 -24.71 -29.40
C LYS A 559 -23.13 -25.28 -30.78
N ALA A 560 -22.40 -26.42 -30.80
CA ALA A 560 -22.01 -27.12 -32.01
C ALA A 560 -22.72 -28.46 -32.10
N THR A 561 -23.54 -28.66 -33.12
CA THR A 561 -24.30 -29.88 -33.34
C THR A 561 -23.77 -30.61 -34.57
N LEU A 562 -23.23 -31.82 -34.39
CA LEU A 562 -22.93 -32.74 -35.48
C LEU A 562 -24.21 -33.50 -35.84
N TYR A 563 -24.76 -33.26 -37.05
CA TYR A 563 -26.03 -33.88 -37.44
C TYR A 563 -25.94 -34.83 -38.61
N ASP A 564 -24.90 -34.72 -39.49
CA ASP A 564 -24.71 -35.60 -40.66
C ASP A 564 -23.21 -35.63 -41.04
N GLY A 565 -22.88 -36.41 -42.03
CA GLY A 565 -21.52 -36.53 -42.58
C GLY A 565 -21.38 -37.76 -43.47
N SER A 566 -20.15 -38.18 -43.68
CA SER A 566 -19.86 -39.49 -44.30
C SER A 566 -18.47 -39.97 -43.92
N TYR A 567 -18.24 -41.24 -44.03
CA TYR A 567 -16.93 -41.84 -43.80
C TYR A 567 -16.51 -42.71 -45.00
N HIS A 568 -15.21 -42.98 -45.09
CA HIS A 568 -14.64 -43.88 -46.04
C HIS A 568 -14.05 -45.11 -45.30
N PRO A 569 -14.42 -46.37 -45.69
CA PRO A 569 -14.03 -47.55 -44.90
C PRO A 569 -12.52 -47.74 -44.67
N VAL A 570 -11.68 -47.19 -45.57
CA VAL A 570 -10.21 -47.34 -45.53
C VAL A 570 -9.49 -46.05 -45.15
N ASP A 571 -9.97 -44.89 -45.62
CA ASP A 571 -9.25 -43.63 -45.51
C ASP A 571 -9.73 -42.75 -44.32
N SER A 572 -10.81 -43.14 -43.65
CA SER A 572 -11.30 -42.42 -42.48
C SER A 572 -10.48 -42.72 -41.22
N SER A 573 -10.12 -41.67 -40.47
CA SER A 573 -9.38 -41.75 -39.25
C SER A 573 -9.83 -40.66 -38.25
N GLU A 574 -9.54 -40.84 -36.95
CA GLU A 574 -9.79 -39.83 -35.94
C GLU A 574 -9.16 -38.47 -36.30
N MET A 575 -7.92 -38.50 -36.83
CA MET A 575 -7.20 -37.29 -37.26
C MET A 575 -7.93 -36.60 -38.41
N ALA A 576 -8.49 -37.37 -39.38
CA ALA A 576 -9.22 -36.78 -40.52
C ALA A 576 -10.53 -36.09 -40.07
N PHE A 577 -11.29 -36.72 -39.14
CA PHE A 577 -12.50 -36.14 -38.57
C PHE A 577 -12.18 -34.93 -37.70
N LYS A 578 -11.14 -34.99 -36.86
CA LYS A 578 -10.65 -33.86 -36.09
C LYS A 578 -10.32 -32.66 -37.00
N THR A 579 -9.54 -32.91 -38.06
CA THR A 579 -9.16 -31.87 -39.03
C THR A 579 -10.38 -31.28 -39.76
N ALA A 580 -11.33 -32.11 -40.18
CA ALA A 580 -12.59 -31.71 -40.80
C ALA A 580 -13.39 -30.80 -39.85
N THR A 581 -13.45 -31.14 -38.55
CA THR A 581 -14.14 -30.33 -37.53
C THR A 581 -13.46 -29.00 -37.34
N MET A 582 -12.13 -28.95 -37.28
CA MET A 582 -11.37 -27.66 -37.15
C MET A 582 -11.65 -26.73 -38.34
N GLN A 583 -11.74 -27.29 -39.57
CA GLN A 583 -12.08 -26.52 -40.75
C GLN A 583 -13.55 -26.06 -40.73
N ALA A 584 -14.48 -26.95 -40.32
CA ALA A 584 -15.89 -26.62 -40.16
C ALA A 584 -16.10 -25.51 -39.13
N PHE A 585 -15.41 -25.59 -37.98
CA PHE A 585 -15.46 -24.59 -36.95
C PHE A 585 -14.99 -23.21 -37.47
N LYS A 586 -13.80 -23.14 -38.08
CA LYS A 586 -13.26 -21.88 -38.63
C LYS A 586 -14.21 -21.23 -39.60
N LYS A 587 -14.80 -22.00 -40.53
CA LYS A 587 -15.75 -21.52 -41.51
C LYS A 587 -17.08 -21.14 -40.85
N GLY A 588 -17.60 -21.98 -39.97
CA GLY A 588 -18.89 -21.81 -39.31
C GLY A 588 -18.93 -20.59 -38.41
N ILE A 589 -17.90 -20.36 -37.61
CA ILE A 589 -17.80 -19.17 -36.77
C ILE A 589 -17.81 -17.90 -37.64
N MET A 590 -17.03 -17.84 -38.74
CA MET A 590 -16.98 -16.69 -39.60
C MET A 590 -18.33 -16.41 -40.30
N GLU A 591 -19.08 -17.45 -40.71
CA GLU A 591 -20.39 -17.30 -41.34
C GLU A 591 -21.51 -16.96 -40.34
N ALA A 592 -21.29 -17.26 -39.04
CA ALA A 592 -22.26 -17.01 -37.96
C ALA A 592 -22.26 -15.58 -37.40
N SER A 593 -21.68 -14.61 -38.12
CA SER A 593 -21.53 -13.21 -37.67
C SER A 593 -20.80 -13.11 -36.33
N PRO A 594 -19.50 -13.43 -36.28
CA PRO A 594 -18.72 -13.36 -35.08
C PRO A 594 -18.57 -11.91 -34.59
N VAL A 595 -18.49 -11.76 -33.24
CA VAL A 595 -18.25 -10.50 -32.56
C VAL A 595 -17.24 -10.67 -31.43
N LEU A 596 -16.56 -9.58 -31.09
CA LEU A 596 -15.70 -9.54 -29.91
C LEU A 596 -16.52 -9.18 -28.68
N LEU A 597 -16.20 -9.85 -27.58
CA LEU A 597 -16.65 -9.53 -26.23
C LEU A 597 -15.49 -8.90 -25.47
N GLU A 598 -15.77 -7.77 -24.83
CA GLU A 598 -14.81 -7.11 -23.92
C GLU A 598 -15.14 -7.44 -22.47
N PRO A 599 -14.13 -7.63 -21.61
CA PRO A 599 -14.35 -7.82 -20.18
C PRO A 599 -14.75 -6.51 -19.54
N ILE A 600 -15.79 -6.57 -18.72
CA ILE A 600 -16.31 -5.47 -17.91
C ILE A 600 -15.89 -5.69 -16.47
N ALA A 601 -15.42 -4.63 -15.82
CA ALA A 601 -15.15 -4.60 -14.40
C ALA A 601 -16.23 -3.79 -13.68
N THR A 602 -16.61 -4.22 -12.49
CA THR A 602 -17.33 -3.38 -11.52
C THR A 602 -16.30 -2.62 -10.71
N LEU A 603 -16.36 -1.30 -10.81
CA LEU A 603 -15.47 -0.35 -10.15
C LEU A 603 -16.22 0.31 -8.99
N LYS A 604 -15.58 0.37 -7.82
CA LYS A 604 -16.06 1.13 -6.66
C LYS A 604 -15.08 2.24 -6.35
N VAL A 605 -15.52 3.49 -6.51
CA VAL A 605 -14.70 4.67 -6.30
C VAL A 605 -15.16 5.41 -5.06
N THR A 606 -14.28 5.57 -4.09
CA THR A 606 -14.55 6.33 -2.85
C THR A 606 -13.90 7.70 -2.95
N VAL A 607 -14.71 8.75 -2.89
CA VAL A 607 -14.27 10.16 -2.98
C VAL A 607 -15.05 11.06 -2.04
N PRO A 608 -14.50 12.21 -1.61
CA PRO A 608 -15.28 13.25 -0.96
C PRO A 608 -16.45 13.73 -1.83
N ASP A 609 -17.55 14.15 -1.20
CA ASP A 609 -18.79 14.58 -1.89
C ASP A 609 -18.54 15.60 -3.00
N GLU A 610 -17.62 16.53 -2.78
CA GLU A 610 -17.28 17.62 -3.74
C GLU A 610 -16.75 17.12 -5.09
N TYR A 611 -16.12 15.93 -5.15
CA TYR A 611 -15.55 15.37 -6.37
C TYR A 611 -16.48 14.39 -7.11
N THR A 612 -17.67 14.12 -6.57
CA THR A 612 -18.60 13.12 -7.13
C THR A 612 -18.96 13.43 -8.58
N GLY A 613 -19.24 14.68 -8.90
CA GLY A 613 -19.60 15.09 -10.26
C GLY A 613 -18.47 14.90 -11.26
N ASP A 614 -17.26 15.27 -10.91
CA ASP A 614 -16.07 15.13 -11.76
C ASP A 614 -15.74 13.67 -12.03
N VAL A 615 -15.83 12.82 -11.00
CA VAL A 615 -15.60 11.37 -11.10
C VAL A 615 -16.66 10.73 -12.01
N MET A 616 -17.93 11.05 -11.85
CA MET A 616 -18.98 10.55 -12.75
C MET A 616 -18.77 10.98 -14.19
N GLY A 617 -18.32 12.22 -14.41
CA GLY A 617 -17.98 12.74 -15.73
C GLY A 617 -16.82 11.98 -16.38
N ASP A 618 -15.78 11.65 -15.62
CA ASP A 618 -14.63 10.86 -16.12
C ASP A 618 -15.01 9.41 -16.38
N LEU A 619 -15.78 8.77 -15.49
CA LEU A 619 -16.27 7.41 -15.71
C LEU A 619 -17.09 7.31 -17.01
N ASN A 620 -17.96 8.27 -17.28
CA ASN A 620 -18.71 8.32 -18.53
C ASN A 620 -17.81 8.45 -19.77
N LYS A 621 -16.73 9.27 -19.72
CA LYS A 621 -15.74 9.37 -20.80
C LYS A 621 -15.04 8.04 -21.07
N ARG A 622 -14.88 7.21 -20.06
CA ARG A 622 -14.30 5.86 -20.13
C ARG A 622 -15.31 4.78 -20.50
N ARG A 623 -16.50 5.17 -20.96
CA ARG A 623 -17.63 4.27 -21.24
C ARG A 623 -18.13 3.53 -19.99
N GLY A 624 -17.91 4.10 -18.81
CA GLY A 624 -18.43 3.57 -17.56
C GLY A 624 -19.93 3.85 -17.43
N ARG A 625 -20.66 2.90 -16.89
CA ARG A 625 -22.07 3.00 -16.54
C ARG A 625 -22.21 3.03 -15.03
N VAL A 626 -22.53 4.20 -14.46
CA VAL A 626 -22.76 4.34 -13.03
C VAL A 626 -24.00 3.53 -12.62
N LEU A 627 -23.85 2.64 -11.67
CA LEU A 627 -24.89 1.76 -11.13
C LEU A 627 -25.57 2.38 -9.91
N GLY A 628 -24.83 3.09 -9.07
CA GLY A 628 -25.34 3.70 -7.86
C GLY A 628 -24.30 4.50 -7.11
N MET A 629 -24.76 5.17 -6.06
CA MET A 629 -23.93 5.89 -5.11
C MET A 629 -24.40 5.60 -3.69
N THR A 630 -23.46 5.42 -2.77
CA THR A 630 -23.74 5.13 -1.36
C THR A 630 -22.91 6.07 -0.49
N PRO A 631 -23.53 6.78 0.47
CA PRO A 631 -22.77 7.57 1.43
C PRO A 631 -21.82 6.73 2.26
N ALA A 632 -20.60 7.24 2.50
CA ALA A 632 -19.59 6.65 3.35
C ALA A 632 -19.27 7.61 4.52
N GLN A 633 -18.56 7.11 5.50
CA GLN A 633 -18.16 7.92 6.66
C GLN A 633 -17.24 9.08 6.24
N GLY A 634 -17.29 10.18 7.00
CA GLY A 634 -16.40 11.32 6.80
C GLY A 634 -16.71 12.19 5.57
N GLY A 635 -17.99 12.30 5.15
CA GLY A 635 -18.41 13.14 4.01
C GLY A 635 -17.91 12.59 2.67
N LYS A 636 -17.75 11.28 2.56
CA LYS A 636 -17.35 10.57 1.35
C LYS A 636 -18.54 9.87 0.69
N GLN A 637 -18.43 9.62 -0.63
CA GLN A 637 -19.36 8.80 -1.42
C GLN A 637 -18.62 7.62 -2.03
N ILE A 638 -19.28 6.49 -2.12
CA ILE A 638 -18.86 5.34 -2.90
C ILE A 638 -19.68 5.34 -4.19
N ILE A 639 -19.02 5.52 -5.33
CA ILE A 639 -19.62 5.45 -6.65
C ILE A 639 -19.35 4.07 -7.21
N GLU A 640 -20.39 3.31 -7.52
CA GLU A 640 -20.30 2.00 -8.15
C GLU A 640 -20.62 2.13 -9.65
N ALA A 641 -19.74 1.60 -10.50
CA ALA A 641 -19.89 1.67 -11.94
C ALA A 641 -19.32 0.43 -12.64
N ASP A 642 -20.02 0.01 -13.71
CA ASP A 642 -19.45 -0.94 -14.67
C ASP A 642 -18.60 -0.21 -15.68
N ILE A 643 -17.38 -0.68 -15.93
CA ILE A 643 -16.43 -0.07 -16.84
C ILE A 643 -15.71 -1.16 -17.66
N PRO A 644 -15.46 -0.98 -18.96
CA PRO A 644 -14.57 -1.86 -19.70
C PRO A 644 -13.19 -1.92 -19.06
N MET A 645 -12.58 -3.09 -18.97
CA MET A 645 -11.24 -3.26 -18.38
C MET A 645 -10.19 -2.34 -19.02
N THR A 646 -10.34 -2.02 -20.31
CA THR A 646 -9.48 -1.04 -20.99
C THR A 646 -9.57 0.37 -20.40
N GLY A 647 -10.69 0.72 -19.78
CA GLY A 647 -10.92 2.01 -19.12
C GLY A 647 -10.31 2.12 -17.72
N VAL A 648 -9.90 0.99 -17.13
CA VAL A 648 -9.25 0.96 -15.79
C VAL A 648 -7.78 1.37 -15.89
N PHE A 649 -7.13 1.15 -17.03
CA PHE A 649 -5.74 1.53 -17.22
C PHE A 649 -5.52 3.03 -17.04
N GLY A 650 -4.52 3.41 -16.23
CA GLY A 650 -4.20 4.80 -15.91
C GLY A 650 -5.27 5.53 -15.10
N TYR A 651 -6.30 4.84 -14.61
CA TYR A 651 -7.36 5.46 -13.81
C TYR A 651 -6.85 6.00 -12.47
N CYS A 652 -5.90 5.31 -11.85
CA CYS A 652 -5.25 5.74 -10.61
C CYS A 652 -4.72 7.18 -10.69
N THR A 653 -3.93 7.46 -11.72
CA THR A 653 -3.30 8.76 -11.92
C THR A 653 -4.33 9.86 -12.16
N VAL A 654 -5.35 9.58 -12.97
CA VAL A 654 -6.43 10.53 -13.28
C VAL A 654 -7.30 10.79 -12.04
N LEU A 655 -7.67 9.74 -11.29
CA LEU A 655 -8.46 9.89 -10.07
C LEU A 655 -7.71 10.71 -9.00
N ARG A 656 -6.42 10.42 -8.80
CA ARG A 656 -5.57 11.18 -7.86
C ARG A 656 -5.42 12.64 -8.27
N SER A 657 -5.17 12.89 -9.54
CA SER A 657 -5.08 14.26 -10.06
C SER A 657 -6.39 15.04 -9.86
N MET A 658 -7.53 14.40 -10.15
CA MET A 658 -8.86 15.00 -10.05
C MET A 658 -9.27 15.30 -8.61
N THR A 659 -8.88 14.44 -7.66
CA THR A 659 -9.30 14.51 -6.25
C THR A 659 -8.19 15.01 -5.31
N GLY A 660 -7.09 15.52 -5.87
CA GLY A 660 -5.91 15.89 -5.08
C GLY A 660 -5.35 14.74 -4.24
N GLY A 661 -5.50 13.49 -4.71
CA GLY A 661 -5.05 12.28 -4.01
C GLY A 661 -6.02 11.74 -2.95
N ARG A 662 -7.22 12.31 -2.82
CA ARG A 662 -8.24 11.85 -1.84
C ARG A 662 -9.02 10.64 -2.32
N GLY A 663 -9.16 10.47 -3.64
CA GLY A 663 -9.90 9.37 -4.23
C GLY A 663 -9.16 8.04 -4.14
N THR A 664 -9.89 6.97 -3.83
CA THR A 664 -9.43 5.58 -3.89
C THR A 664 -10.41 4.75 -4.71
N TYR A 665 -9.96 3.67 -5.29
CA TYR A 665 -10.83 2.75 -6.00
C TYR A 665 -10.38 1.31 -5.84
N GLU A 666 -11.34 0.43 -6.00
CA GLU A 666 -11.16 -1.02 -6.16
C GLU A 666 -12.00 -1.50 -7.34
N TYR A 667 -11.61 -2.59 -7.96
CA TYR A 667 -12.34 -3.16 -9.06
C TYR A 667 -12.27 -4.68 -9.05
N GLU A 668 -13.31 -5.31 -9.62
CA GLU A 668 -13.38 -6.74 -9.82
C GLU A 668 -13.94 -7.06 -11.21
N PHE A 669 -13.55 -8.18 -11.78
CA PHE A 669 -14.13 -8.65 -13.03
C PHE A 669 -15.63 -8.97 -12.79
N ALA A 670 -16.50 -8.43 -13.63
CA ALA A 670 -17.93 -8.67 -13.54
C ALA A 670 -18.41 -9.70 -14.58
N ARG A 671 -18.19 -9.42 -15.87
CA ARG A 671 -18.70 -10.24 -16.99
C ARG A 671 -18.08 -9.84 -18.31
N TYR A 672 -18.42 -10.58 -19.36
CA TYR A 672 -18.16 -10.20 -20.74
C TYR A 672 -19.38 -9.54 -21.36
N GLU A 673 -19.19 -8.46 -22.12
CA GLU A 673 -20.22 -7.80 -22.94
C GLU A 673 -19.70 -7.58 -24.36
N GLN A 674 -20.63 -7.52 -25.34
CA GLN A 674 -20.25 -7.24 -26.72
C GLN A 674 -19.58 -5.87 -26.83
N ALA A 675 -18.36 -5.84 -27.36
CA ALA A 675 -17.63 -4.60 -27.60
C ALA A 675 -18.32 -3.76 -28.70
N PRO A 676 -18.30 -2.42 -28.61
CA PRO A 676 -18.74 -1.53 -29.69
C PRO A 676 -17.94 -1.78 -30.99
N SER A 677 -18.55 -1.47 -32.13
CA SER A 677 -17.94 -1.76 -33.46
C SER A 677 -16.57 -1.11 -33.65
N ASP A 678 -16.41 0.12 -33.21
CA ASP A 678 -15.13 0.84 -33.29
C ASP A 678 -14.00 0.20 -32.43
N VAL A 679 -14.37 -0.37 -31.30
CA VAL A 679 -13.44 -1.14 -30.45
C VAL A 679 -13.08 -2.46 -31.10
N GLN A 680 -14.07 -3.17 -31.65
CA GLN A 680 -13.84 -4.44 -32.34
C GLN A 680 -12.89 -4.25 -33.54
N GLU A 681 -13.17 -3.25 -34.42
CA GLU A 681 -12.34 -2.96 -35.59
C GLU A 681 -10.89 -2.66 -35.23
N LYS A 682 -10.68 -1.83 -34.19
CA LYS A 682 -9.34 -1.51 -33.70
C LYS A 682 -8.60 -2.75 -33.17
N GLU A 683 -9.28 -3.58 -32.41
CA GLU A 683 -8.65 -4.75 -31.81
C GLU A 683 -8.35 -5.85 -32.85
N ILE A 684 -9.25 -6.07 -33.83
CA ILE A 684 -9.02 -6.97 -34.96
C ILE A 684 -7.82 -6.49 -35.78
N ALA A 685 -7.74 -5.19 -36.10
CA ALA A 685 -6.62 -4.63 -36.84
C ALA A 685 -5.29 -4.75 -36.10
N LYS A 686 -5.29 -4.51 -34.78
CA LYS A 686 -4.12 -4.66 -33.92
C LYS A 686 -3.61 -6.10 -33.92
N ARG A 687 -4.49 -7.07 -33.76
CA ARG A 687 -4.13 -8.50 -33.76
C ARG A 687 -3.62 -8.97 -35.12
N ALA A 688 -4.23 -8.52 -36.21
CA ALA A 688 -3.76 -8.82 -37.56
C ALA A 688 -2.35 -8.27 -37.85
N ALA A 689 -1.94 -7.20 -37.17
CA ALA A 689 -0.59 -6.64 -37.28
C ALA A 689 0.44 -7.37 -36.39
N GLU A 690 0.01 -8.09 -35.36
CA GLU A 690 0.86 -8.90 -34.48
C GLU A 690 1.14 -10.33 -35.02
N GLU A 691 0.29 -10.85 -35.93
CA GLU A 691 0.48 -12.14 -36.64
C GLU A 691 1.37 -11.97 -37.87
#